data_819b6f86303ab7360870128425e0d2c8
#
_entry.id   819b6f86303ab7360870128425e0d2c8
#
_cell.length_a   1.000
_cell.length_b   1.000
_cell.length_c   1.000
_cell.angle_alpha   90.00
_cell.angle_beta   90.00
_cell.angle_gamma   90.00
#
_symmetry.space_group_name_H-M   'P 1'
#
loop_
_entity.id
_entity.type
_entity.pdbx_description
1 polymer ?
#
loop_
_entity_poly.entity_id
_entity_poly.type
_entity_poly.pdbx_seq_one_letter_code
_entity_poly.pdbx_strand_id
1 'polypeptide(L)'
;MADKPIKEEKPRSVDPTVLELMPECTEQAIGTAWDRLKKQSPQCGFGQKGVCCRICAMGPCRLDPVKEKLKYGVCGVDCDTVAARNFVRMIAAGAAAHSDHGRGVAETFLATAKGEAPGYEIKDEQKLLQVALDLGIEIGDRSVQDLAIEVGEKCLGMFGEQTGPIPFLKRAPLKRQAIWKEHNMEPRGVDREVVEIMHRTHMGVDQDPVNLMQQGSRCALADGWGGSMIATELQDIIFGTPQPILGRCNLGVLKKDEVNIIVHGHEPTLSEMINVVAQDPEMIKKAKEKGAKGINLGGMCCSANEILMRHGVPNVGNFLQQELALATGAVDVMTVDVQCIMDALPKIAACYHTKFISTNYRAKMSGAIHIQFEEHDAVNIAKQIVQAAIDNFPNRGNVHIPDISCDLIAGFSHETINYLLGGMFRASYKPLNDNIINGRIRGIAGVVGCNNPKTTHDSDHLALVKELIANDVIVLQTGCSAIACAKEGLMLPEAAAKHAGKGLAEVCETVGIPPVLHMGACVDNSRILMAATAVVKQGGLGDDISDLPAAGAAPEWMSEKAISIGQYFVASGVYTVFGTTFPTMGAPGFTDLLFNKYEKIVGGKWDFEPDVSVMARKMIEHIDNKRAALGIDKAKERVLYDMAMRRELDG
;
A
#
# COMPACT_ATOMS: atom_id res chain seq x y z
N MET A 1 -9.89 23.61 -44.78
CA MET A 1 -9.58 22.62 -43.72
C MET A 1 -9.66 23.40 -42.43
N ALA A 2 -10.69 23.19 -41.64
CA ALA A 2 -10.81 23.86 -40.33
C ALA A 2 -9.78 23.24 -39.38
N ASP A 3 -8.94 24.07 -38.78
CA ASP A 3 -8.00 23.68 -37.73
C ASP A 3 -8.78 23.00 -36.62
N LYS A 4 -8.52 21.71 -36.41
CA LYS A 4 -8.97 21.03 -35.19
C LYS A 4 -8.30 21.73 -34.01
N PRO A 5 -9.05 22.14 -32.97
CA PRO A 5 -8.45 22.73 -31.80
C PRO A 5 -7.39 21.77 -31.25
N ILE A 6 -6.18 22.28 -31.05
CA ILE A 6 -5.08 21.60 -30.37
C ILE A 6 -5.65 21.24 -28.99
N LYS A 7 -5.90 19.96 -28.71
CA LYS A 7 -6.19 19.53 -27.33
C LYS A 7 -4.98 19.91 -26.50
N GLU A 8 -5.15 20.83 -25.57
CA GLU A 8 -4.11 21.10 -24.57
C GLU A 8 -3.68 19.76 -23.96
N GLU A 9 -2.39 19.45 -24.10
CA GLU A 9 -1.82 18.27 -23.40
C GLU A 9 -1.96 18.52 -21.90
N LYS A 10 -2.65 17.63 -21.18
CA LYS A 10 -2.73 17.70 -19.72
C LYS A 10 -1.33 17.71 -19.12
N PRO A 11 -1.07 18.49 -18.06
CA PRO A 11 0.21 18.47 -17.38
C PRO A 11 0.56 17.04 -16.91
N ARG A 12 1.83 16.67 -16.96
CA ARG A 12 2.27 15.31 -16.57
C ARG A 12 2.17 15.07 -15.06
N SER A 13 2.27 16.13 -14.27
CA SER A 13 2.24 16.10 -12.81
C SER A 13 1.64 17.38 -12.24
N VAL A 14 1.15 17.31 -11.01
CA VAL A 14 0.88 18.50 -10.18
C VAL A 14 2.05 18.83 -9.25
N ASP A 15 3.03 17.94 -9.13
CA ASP A 15 4.22 18.15 -8.31
C ASP A 15 5.23 19.08 -9.04
N PRO A 16 5.56 20.24 -8.45
CA PRO A 16 6.46 21.20 -9.08
C PRO A 16 7.88 20.65 -9.28
N THR A 17 8.36 19.74 -8.42
CA THR A 17 9.71 19.13 -8.58
C THR A 17 9.80 18.25 -9.82
N VAL A 18 8.71 17.56 -10.14
CA VAL A 18 8.59 16.78 -11.38
C VAL A 18 8.60 17.68 -12.59
N LEU A 19 7.83 18.79 -12.55
CA LEU A 19 7.75 19.74 -13.66
C LEU A 19 9.09 20.46 -13.89
N GLU A 20 9.86 20.71 -12.85
CA GLU A 20 11.19 21.34 -12.91
C GLU A 20 12.23 20.44 -13.61
N LEU A 21 12.25 19.13 -13.31
CA LEU A 21 13.24 18.20 -13.86
C LEU A 21 12.89 17.64 -15.26
N MET A 22 11.62 17.67 -15.66
CA MET A 22 11.21 17.11 -16.96
C MET A 22 11.91 17.71 -18.18
N PRO A 23 12.12 19.06 -18.27
CA PRO A 23 12.89 19.65 -19.36
C PRO A 23 14.31 19.09 -19.46
N GLU A 24 15.01 18.96 -18.34
CA GLU A 24 16.38 18.41 -18.30
C GLU A 24 16.44 16.96 -18.78
N CYS A 25 15.48 16.12 -18.36
CA CYS A 25 15.37 14.76 -18.89
C CYS A 25 15.24 14.77 -20.43
N THR A 26 14.49 15.73 -20.98
CA THR A 26 14.31 15.87 -22.43
C THR A 26 15.61 16.29 -23.11
N GLU A 27 16.31 17.28 -22.56
CA GLU A 27 17.61 17.78 -23.09
C GLU A 27 18.69 16.69 -23.06
N GLN A 28 18.72 15.89 -22.02
CA GLN A 28 19.66 14.77 -21.86
C GLN A 28 19.21 13.49 -22.57
N ALA A 29 18.11 13.52 -23.33
CA ALA A 29 17.52 12.37 -24.01
C ALA A 29 17.19 11.18 -23.09
N ILE A 30 16.88 11.46 -21.84
CA ILE A 30 16.42 10.46 -20.86
C ILE A 30 14.92 10.23 -21.05
N GLY A 31 14.56 9.04 -21.53
CA GLY A 31 13.16 8.64 -21.71
C GLY A 31 12.50 8.25 -20.39
N THR A 32 11.49 9.03 -19.98
CA THR A 32 10.68 8.77 -18.77
C THR A 32 9.52 7.81 -19.03
N ALA A 33 8.84 7.38 -17.97
CA ALA A 33 7.63 6.56 -18.07
C ALA A 33 6.54 7.21 -18.95
N TRP A 34 6.37 8.52 -18.88
CA TRP A 34 5.42 9.27 -19.71
C TRP A 34 5.80 9.24 -21.20
N ASP A 35 7.09 9.34 -21.52
CA ASP A 35 7.57 9.27 -22.91
C ASP A 35 7.37 7.86 -23.49
N ARG A 36 7.61 6.84 -22.68
CA ARG A 36 7.34 5.45 -23.06
C ARG A 36 5.86 5.18 -23.25
N LEU A 37 4.98 5.72 -22.37
CA LEU A 37 3.53 5.64 -22.55
C LEU A 37 3.08 6.29 -23.85
N LYS A 38 3.59 7.48 -24.18
CA LYS A 38 3.30 8.18 -25.45
C LYS A 38 3.68 7.31 -26.66
N LYS A 39 4.83 6.64 -26.62
CA LYS A 39 5.29 5.72 -27.68
C LYS A 39 4.44 4.45 -27.78
N GLN A 40 3.82 4.00 -26.68
CA GLN A 40 2.91 2.84 -26.65
C GLN A 40 1.47 3.19 -27.02
N SER A 41 1.15 4.46 -27.26
CA SER A 41 -0.21 4.90 -27.60
C SER A 41 -0.47 4.83 -29.11
N PRO A 42 -1.67 4.34 -29.54
CA PRO A 42 -2.76 3.83 -28.73
C PRO A 42 -2.49 2.41 -28.20
N GLN A 43 -2.76 2.19 -26.92
CA GLN A 43 -2.62 0.86 -26.31
C GLN A 43 -3.70 -0.12 -26.81
N CYS A 44 -3.41 -1.42 -26.72
CA CYS A 44 -4.33 -2.47 -27.18
C CYS A 44 -5.64 -2.49 -26.35
N GLY A 45 -6.78 -2.14 -26.96
CA GLY A 45 -8.06 -2.10 -26.29
C GLY A 45 -8.60 -3.45 -25.80
N PHE A 46 -8.18 -4.57 -26.40
CA PHE A 46 -8.54 -5.91 -25.89
C PHE A 46 -7.81 -6.21 -24.57
N GLY A 47 -6.53 -5.85 -24.50
CA GLY A 47 -5.74 -6.00 -23.28
C GLY A 47 -6.28 -5.13 -22.15
N GLN A 48 -6.53 -3.84 -22.42
CA GLN A 48 -7.05 -2.90 -21.42
C GLN A 48 -8.42 -3.33 -20.84
N LYS A 49 -9.26 -3.95 -21.67
CA LYS A 49 -10.60 -4.38 -21.28
C LYS A 49 -10.67 -5.80 -20.70
N GLY A 50 -9.53 -6.48 -20.56
CA GLY A 50 -9.45 -7.82 -19.98
C GLY A 50 -9.94 -8.96 -20.86
N VAL A 51 -10.19 -8.74 -22.15
CA VAL A 51 -10.78 -9.72 -23.10
C VAL A 51 -9.78 -10.27 -24.12
N CYS A 52 -8.52 -10.31 -23.74
CA CYS A 52 -7.43 -10.99 -24.47
C CYS A 52 -7.01 -12.26 -23.72
N CYS A 53 -7.10 -13.42 -24.35
CA CYS A 53 -6.70 -14.70 -23.76
C CYS A 53 -5.40 -15.21 -24.38
N ARG A 54 -4.41 -15.53 -23.53
CA ARG A 54 -3.11 -16.09 -23.91
C ARG A 54 -2.75 -17.37 -23.13
N ILE A 55 -3.75 -18.07 -22.63
CA ILE A 55 -3.55 -19.23 -21.75
C ILE A 55 -3.01 -20.45 -22.50
N CYS A 56 -3.32 -20.59 -23.79
CA CYS A 56 -2.85 -21.71 -24.60
C CYS A 56 -2.35 -21.27 -25.99
N ALA A 57 -1.64 -22.18 -26.67
CA ALA A 57 -1.06 -21.92 -27.98
C ALA A 57 -2.08 -21.93 -29.15
N MET A 58 -3.36 -22.30 -28.93
CA MET A 58 -4.43 -22.09 -29.91
C MET A 58 -4.76 -20.60 -30.09
N GLY A 59 -4.42 -19.77 -29.09
CA GLY A 59 -4.51 -18.32 -29.13
C GLY A 59 -3.28 -17.65 -29.77
N PRO A 60 -3.08 -16.33 -29.54
CA PRO A 60 -3.90 -15.48 -28.66
C PRO A 60 -5.31 -15.24 -29.20
N CYS A 61 -6.32 -15.28 -28.32
CA CYS A 61 -7.71 -14.98 -28.67
C CYS A 61 -8.07 -13.57 -28.21
N ARG A 62 -8.78 -12.82 -29.06
CA ARG A 62 -9.37 -11.52 -28.76
C ARG A 62 -10.88 -11.68 -28.79
N LEU A 63 -11.55 -11.28 -27.70
CA LEU A 63 -12.99 -11.47 -27.59
C LEU A 63 -13.73 -10.13 -27.60
N ASP A 64 -14.90 -10.13 -28.21
CA ASP A 64 -15.80 -8.99 -28.28
C ASP A 64 -17.23 -9.55 -28.29
N PRO A 65 -18.04 -9.34 -27.23
CA PRO A 65 -19.35 -9.97 -27.11
C PRO A 65 -20.35 -9.50 -28.16
N VAL A 66 -20.10 -8.35 -28.79
CA VAL A 66 -20.98 -7.78 -29.82
C VAL A 66 -20.65 -8.27 -31.23
N LYS A 67 -19.36 -8.61 -31.48
CA LYS A 67 -18.89 -9.03 -32.80
C LYS A 67 -18.94 -10.54 -32.94
N GLU A 68 -19.83 -11.06 -33.77
CA GLU A 68 -20.03 -12.51 -33.97
C GLU A 68 -18.73 -13.28 -34.21
N LYS A 69 -17.81 -12.74 -35.04
CA LYS A 69 -16.49 -13.36 -35.33
C LYS A 69 -15.55 -13.43 -34.13
N LEU A 70 -15.79 -12.65 -33.08
CA LEU A 70 -14.94 -12.53 -31.89
C LEU A 70 -15.68 -12.94 -30.60
N LYS A 71 -16.88 -13.49 -30.73
CA LYS A 71 -17.73 -13.85 -29.60
C LYS A 71 -17.11 -14.94 -28.72
N TYR A 72 -16.44 -15.88 -29.36
CA TYR A 72 -15.80 -17.01 -28.66
C TYR A 72 -14.32 -17.13 -29.03
N GLY A 73 -13.52 -17.60 -28.07
CA GLY A 73 -12.17 -18.06 -28.32
C GLY A 73 -12.14 -19.38 -29.07
N VAL A 74 -10.95 -19.82 -29.52
CA VAL A 74 -10.78 -21.08 -30.27
C VAL A 74 -11.30 -22.29 -29.50
N CYS A 75 -11.17 -22.32 -28.17
CA CYS A 75 -11.70 -23.39 -27.32
C CYS A 75 -13.20 -23.24 -26.96
N GLY A 76 -13.88 -22.23 -27.47
CA GLY A 76 -15.28 -21.93 -27.15
C GLY A 76 -15.52 -21.03 -25.94
N VAL A 77 -14.45 -20.55 -25.27
CA VAL A 77 -14.57 -19.65 -24.13
C VAL A 77 -15.17 -18.30 -24.51
N ASP A 78 -16.04 -17.74 -23.67
CA ASP A 78 -16.63 -16.41 -23.81
C ASP A 78 -15.79 -15.31 -23.14
N CYS A 79 -16.22 -14.04 -23.28
CA CYS A 79 -15.52 -12.89 -22.72
C CYS A 79 -15.59 -12.84 -21.19
N ASP A 80 -16.70 -13.27 -20.58
CA ASP A 80 -16.87 -13.21 -19.12
C ASP A 80 -15.93 -14.19 -18.40
N THR A 81 -15.83 -15.41 -18.91
CA THR A 81 -14.86 -16.40 -18.41
C THR A 81 -13.41 -15.96 -18.63
N VAL A 82 -13.08 -15.34 -19.78
CA VAL A 82 -11.71 -14.84 -20.03
C VAL A 82 -11.37 -13.69 -19.07
N ALA A 83 -12.27 -12.74 -18.90
CA ALA A 83 -12.05 -11.62 -17.98
C ALA A 83 -11.92 -12.09 -16.53
N ALA A 84 -12.76 -13.04 -16.10
CA ALA A 84 -12.66 -13.65 -14.78
C ALA A 84 -11.30 -14.33 -14.57
N ARG A 85 -10.84 -15.16 -15.52
CA ARG A 85 -9.52 -15.81 -15.47
C ARG A 85 -8.38 -14.80 -15.39
N ASN A 86 -8.42 -13.74 -16.21
CA ASN A 86 -7.41 -12.69 -16.20
C ASN A 86 -7.42 -11.93 -14.86
N PHE A 87 -8.60 -11.59 -14.34
CA PHE A 87 -8.75 -10.84 -13.09
C PHE A 87 -8.25 -11.63 -11.88
N VAL A 88 -8.63 -12.91 -11.75
CA VAL A 88 -8.13 -13.72 -10.62
C VAL A 88 -6.64 -14.04 -10.74
N ARG A 89 -6.05 -14.08 -11.94
CA ARG A 89 -4.59 -14.15 -12.12
C ARG A 89 -3.88 -12.88 -11.64
N MET A 90 -4.48 -11.70 -11.85
CA MET A 90 -3.95 -10.46 -11.26
C MET A 90 -4.02 -10.50 -9.73
N ILE A 91 -5.09 -11.04 -9.15
CA ILE A 91 -5.18 -11.27 -7.70
C ILE A 91 -4.03 -12.19 -7.23
N ALA A 92 -3.85 -13.33 -7.91
CA ALA A 92 -2.79 -14.28 -7.55
C ALA A 92 -1.38 -13.68 -7.67
N ALA A 93 -1.12 -12.86 -8.69
CA ALA A 93 0.16 -12.17 -8.86
C ALA A 93 0.41 -11.12 -7.76
N GLY A 94 -0.62 -10.35 -7.40
CA GLY A 94 -0.55 -9.39 -6.29
C GLY A 94 -0.35 -10.07 -4.94
N ALA A 95 -1.10 -11.15 -4.68
CA ALA A 95 -0.95 -11.97 -3.48
C ALA A 95 0.45 -12.59 -3.38
N ALA A 96 0.98 -13.13 -4.49
CA ALA A 96 2.33 -13.68 -4.54
C ALA A 96 3.41 -12.63 -4.21
N ALA A 97 3.26 -11.40 -4.74
CA ALA A 97 4.20 -10.32 -4.47
C ALA A 97 4.25 -9.93 -2.98
N HIS A 98 3.09 -9.75 -2.34
CA HIS A 98 3.03 -9.45 -0.90
C HIS A 98 3.47 -10.64 -0.06
N SER A 99 3.14 -11.86 -0.49
CA SER A 99 3.50 -13.09 0.22
C SER A 99 5.01 -13.30 0.27
N ASP A 100 5.71 -13.08 -0.84
CA ASP A 100 7.17 -13.19 -0.86
C ASP A 100 7.84 -12.12 0.01
N HIS A 101 7.27 -10.91 0.10
CA HIS A 101 7.69 -9.93 1.09
C HIS A 101 7.48 -10.47 2.51
N GLY A 102 6.28 -10.94 2.84
CA GLY A 102 5.97 -11.52 4.16
C GLY A 102 6.85 -12.71 4.51
N ARG A 103 7.19 -13.55 3.52
CA ARG A 103 8.10 -14.69 3.70
C ARG A 103 9.53 -14.24 4.05
N GLY A 104 10.10 -13.28 3.31
CA GLY A 104 11.43 -12.75 3.58
C GLY A 104 11.52 -12.12 4.98
N VAL A 105 10.49 -11.39 5.39
CA VAL A 105 10.40 -10.88 6.77
C VAL A 105 10.31 -12.01 7.79
N ALA A 106 9.52 -13.05 7.55
CA ALA A 106 9.37 -14.18 8.47
C ALA A 106 10.66 -15.02 8.58
N GLU A 107 11.42 -15.16 7.48
CA GLU A 107 12.74 -15.79 7.46
C GLU A 107 13.72 -14.99 8.33
N THR A 108 13.82 -13.66 8.13
CA THR A 108 14.65 -12.76 8.94
C THR A 108 14.21 -12.77 10.42
N PHE A 109 12.91 -12.75 10.69
CA PHE A 109 12.37 -12.84 12.05
C PHE A 109 12.78 -14.13 12.75
N LEU A 110 12.63 -15.27 12.07
CA LEU A 110 13.00 -16.58 12.64
C LEU A 110 14.51 -16.69 12.87
N ALA A 111 15.33 -16.20 11.93
CA ALA A 111 16.77 -16.14 12.11
C ALA A 111 17.17 -15.24 13.29
N THR A 112 16.47 -14.11 13.48
CA THR A 112 16.64 -13.23 14.65
C THR A 112 16.31 -13.95 15.95
N ALA A 113 15.17 -14.65 16.02
CA ALA A 113 14.74 -15.41 17.17
C ALA A 113 15.74 -16.53 17.55
N LYS A 114 16.38 -17.14 16.57
CA LYS A 114 17.43 -18.17 16.75
C LYS A 114 18.82 -17.61 17.06
N GLY A 115 19.00 -16.28 17.01
CA GLY A 115 20.29 -15.63 17.19
C GLY A 115 21.24 -15.78 15.98
N GLU A 116 20.70 -16.09 14.80
CA GLU A 116 21.43 -16.34 13.55
C GLU A 116 21.54 -15.08 12.67
N ALA A 117 20.85 -13.98 13.02
CA ALA A 117 20.82 -12.73 12.27
C ALA A 117 21.41 -11.56 13.10
N PRO A 118 22.75 -11.40 13.15
CA PRO A 118 23.39 -10.33 13.89
C PRO A 118 22.93 -8.94 13.41
N GLY A 119 22.59 -8.06 14.35
CA GLY A 119 22.10 -6.71 14.07
C GLY A 119 20.58 -6.56 14.14
N TYR A 120 19.83 -7.65 14.15
CA TYR A 120 18.40 -7.67 14.44
C TYR A 120 18.12 -8.14 15.87
N GLU A 121 17.03 -7.65 16.44
CA GLU A 121 16.58 -8.00 17.79
C GLU A 121 15.05 -7.96 17.88
N ILE A 122 14.48 -8.64 18.88
CA ILE A 122 13.06 -8.51 19.21
C ILE A 122 12.87 -7.19 19.97
N LYS A 123 12.28 -6.18 19.33
CA LYS A 123 12.07 -4.84 19.90
C LYS A 123 10.73 -4.66 20.58
N ASP A 124 9.67 -5.30 20.07
CA ASP A 124 8.32 -5.19 20.63
C ASP A 124 7.84 -6.52 21.17
N GLU A 125 8.19 -6.80 22.43
CA GLU A 125 7.77 -8.01 23.13
C GLU A 125 6.24 -8.06 23.35
N GLN A 126 5.59 -6.90 23.54
CA GLN A 126 4.14 -6.87 23.73
C GLN A 126 3.40 -7.28 22.45
N LYS A 127 3.89 -6.81 21.30
CA LYS A 127 3.39 -7.22 20.00
C LYS A 127 3.62 -8.72 19.76
N LEU A 128 4.79 -9.24 20.12
CA LEU A 128 5.10 -10.67 20.05
C LEU A 128 4.09 -11.50 20.85
N LEU A 129 3.82 -11.11 22.09
CA LEU A 129 2.84 -11.80 22.95
C LEU A 129 1.44 -11.78 22.32
N GLN A 130 1.02 -10.63 21.78
CA GLN A 130 -0.30 -10.53 21.14
C GLN A 130 -0.39 -11.45 19.91
N VAL A 131 0.62 -11.45 19.05
CA VAL A 131 0.68 -12.31 17.86
C VAL A 131 0.70 -13.79 18.26
N ALA A 132 1.46 -14.16 19.30
CA ALA A 132 1.46 -15.53 19.83
C ALA A 132 0.07 -16.00 20.27
N LEU A 133 -0.68 -15.15 21.00
CA LEU A 133 -2.06 -15.44 21.41
C LEU A 133 -2.99 -15.62 20.21
N ASP A 134 -2.90 -14.76 19.21
CA ASP A 134 -3.73 -14.82 17.99
C ASP A 134 -3.45 -16.10 17.17
N LEU A 135 -2.19 -16.58 17.21
CA LEU A 135 -1.78 -17.85 16.62
C LEU A 135 -2.14 -19.07 17.47
N GLY A 136 -2.69 -18.86 18.67
CA GLY A 136 -3.03 -19.94 19.61
C GLY A 136 -1.79 -20.62 20.22
N ILE A 137 -0.73 -19.84 20.45
CA ILE A 137 0.49 -20.30 21.14
C ILE A 137 0.29 -20.07 22.63
N GLU A 138 0.58 -21.09 23.43
CA GLU A 138 0.60 -20.96 24.90
C GLU A 138 1.83 -20.19 25.34
N ILE A 139 1.63 -19.10 26.10
CA ILE A 139 2.70 -18.23 26.58
C ILE A 139 3.43 -18.87 27.78
N GLY A 140 2.70 -19.19 28.86
CA GLY A 140 3.26 -19.76 30.08
C GLY A 140 4.49 -19.00 30.61
N ASP A 141 5.46 -19.73 31.14
CA ASP A 141 6.76 -19.19 31.62
C ASP A 141 7.87 -19.27 30.55
N ARG A 142 7.52 -19.20 29.29
CA ARG A 142 8.44 -19.34 28.16
C ARG A 142 9.29 -18.07 27.97
N SER A 143 10.51 -18.26 27.46
CA SER A 143 11.35 -17.13 27.08
C SER A 143 10.81 -16.39 25.84
N VAL A 144 11.18 -15.12 25.69
CA VAL A 144 10.88 -14.32 24.49
C VAL A 144 11.37 -15.02 23.22
N GLN A 145 12.57 -15.62 23.28
CA GLN A 145 13.16 -16.35 22.16
C GLN A 145 12.34 -17.58 21.79
N ASP A 146 11.93 -18.41 22.76
CA ASP A 146 11.14 -19.62 22.47
C ASP A 146 9.78 -19.27 21.86
N LEU A 147 9.15 -18.19 22.34
CA LEU A 147 7.90 -17.68 21.77
C LEU A 147 8.12 -17.16 20.36
N ALA A 148 9.19 -16.39 20.12
CA ALA A 148 9.49 -15.84 18.80
C ALA A 148 9.81 -16.94 17.79
N ILE A 149 10.55 -17.99 18.18
CA ILE A 149 10.81 -19.15 17.31
C ILE A 149 9.49 -19.78 16.87
N GLU A 150 8.59 -20.10 17.82
CA GLU A 150 7.30 -20.74 17.47
C GLU A 150 6.39 -19.83 16.64
N VAL A 151 6.36 -18.52 16.92
CA VAL A 151 5.65 -17.52 16.10
C VAL A 151 6.18 -17.52 14.67
N GLY A 152 7.53 -17.47 14.50
CA GLY A 152 8.17 -17.49 13.19
C GLY A 152 7.87 -18.77 12.41
N GLU A 153 7.97 -19.94 13.06
CA GLU A 153 7.66 -21.23 12.45
C GLU A 153 6.19 -21.35 12.03
N LYS A 154 5.25 -20.89 12.87
CA LYS A 154 3.83 -20.86 12.52
C LYS A 154 3.52 -19.89 11.37
N CYS A 155 4.13 -18.70 11.36
CA CYS A 155 3.97 -17.74 10.28
C CYS A 155 4.51 -18.30 8.96
N LEU A 156 5.68 -18.92 8.94
CA LEU A 156 6.21 -19.59 7.76
C LEU A 156 5.36 -20.78 7.34
N GLY A 157 4.81 -21.55 8.29
CA GLY A 157 3.88 -22.64 8.02
C GLY A 157 2.63 -22.18 7.26
N MET A 158 2.09 -20.99 7.55
CA MET A 158 0.90 -20.45 6.88
C MET A 158 1.05 -20.28 5.36
N PHE A 159 2.27 -20.19 4.83
CA PHE A 159 2.48 -20.15 3.39
C PHE A 159 2.19 -21.50 2.74
N GLY A 160 2.67 -22.59 3.34
CA GLY A 160 2.66 -23.94 2.77
C GLY A 160 1.50 -24.84 3.21
N GLU A 161 0.66 -24.41 4.13
CA GLU A 161 -0.47 -25.23 4.64
C GLU A 161 -1.44 -25.63 3.54
N GLN A 162 -1.93 -26.89 3.60
CA GLN A 162 -2.82 -27.47 2.60
C GLN A 162 -4.27 -27.55 3.05
N THR A 163 -4.51 -27.47 4.35
CA THR A 163 -5.83 -27.66 4.98
C THR A 163 -6.09 -26.66 6.10
N GLY A 164 -7.36 -26.44 6.40
CA GLY A 164 -7.77 -25.52 7.46
C GLY A 164 -7.66 -24.04 7.08
N PRO A 165 -8.31 -23.15 7.82
CA PRO A 165 -8.16 -21.72 7.62
C PRO A 165 -6.85 -21.20 8.23
N ILE A 166 -6.25 -20.20 7.59
CA ILE A 166 -5.10 -19.48 8.17
C ILE A 166 -5.52 -18.83 9.51
N PRO A 167 -4.65 -18.89 10.53
CA PRO A 167 -5.00 -18.47 11.90
C PRO A 167 -5.48 -17.02 12.03
N PHE A 168 -4.89 -16.08 11.32
CA PHE A 168 -5.23 -14.66 11.43
C PHE A 168 -6.64 -14.29 10.96
N LEU A 169 -7.36 -15.17 10.25
CA LEU A 169 -8.77 -14.95 9.95
C LEU A 169 -9.64 -14.81 11.22
N LYS A 170 -9.22 -15.40 12.34
CA LYS A 170 -9.91 -15.27 13.63
C LYS A 170 -9.91 -13.85 14.18
N ARG A 171 -9.05 -12.98 13.66
CA ARG A 171 -9.05 -11.57 14.04
C ARG A 171 -10.28 -10.83 13.52
N ALA A 172 -10.84 -11.23 12.38
CA ALA A 172 -12.03 -10.63 11.79
C ALA A 172 -13.27 -10.75 12.69
N PRO A 173 -14.30 -9.88 12.52
CA PRO A 173 -15.58 -10.03 13.20
C PRO A 173 -16.23 -11.40 12.95
N LEU A 174 -16.90 -11.95 13.95
CA LEU A 174 -17.50 -13.30 13.86
C LEU A 174 -18.49 -13.44 12.68
N LYS A 175 -19.28 -12.38 12.42
CA LYS A 175 -20.19 -12.34 11.26
C LYS A 175 -19.42 -12.43 9.94
N ARG A 176 -18.26 -11.76 9.85
CA ARG A 176 -17.39 -11.83 8.66
C ARG A 176 -16.82 -13.23 8.45
N GLN A 177 -16.34 -13.85 9.49
CA GLN A 177 -15.86 -15.25 9.45
C GLN A 177 -16.97 -16.21 8.99
N ALA A 178 -18.20 -16.03 9.48
CA ALA A 178 -19.35 -16.84 9.07
C ALA A 178 -19.65 -16.69 7.57
N ILE A 179 -19.62 -15.48 7.01
CA ILE A 179 -19.81 -15.21 5.58
C ILE A 179 -18.73 -15.92 4.74
N TRP A 180 -17.47 -15.82 5.14
CA TRP A 180 -16.38 -16.49 4.41
C TRP A 180 -16.54 -18.02 4.43
N LYS A 181 -16.92 -18.56 5.56
CA LYS A 181 -17.17 -20.01 5.71
C LYS A 181 -18.35 -20.49 4.86
N GLU A 182 -19.47 -19.77 4.89
CA GLU A 182 -20.67 -20.09 4.10
C GLU A 182 -20.38 -20.17 2.60
N HIS A 183 -19.54 -19.22 2.10
CA HIS A 183 -19.17 -19.14 0.69
C HIS A 183 -17.87 -19.85 0.33
N ASN A 184 -17.32 -20.68 1.24
CA ASN A 184 -16.08 -21.44 1.04
C ASN A 184 -14.88 -20.56 0.60
N MET A 185 -14.74 -19.39 1.24
CA MET A 185 -13.71 -18.41 0.96
C MET A 185 -12.57 -18.37 2.00
N GLU A 186 -12.62 -19.22 3.04
CA GLU A 186 -11.53 -19.31 4.02
C GLU A 186 -10.27 -19.85 3.36
N PRO A 187 -9.15 -19.09 3.31
CA PRO A 187 -7.89 -19.58 2.73
C PRO A 187 -7.22 -20.61 3.63
N ARG A 188 -6.60 -21.60 3.00
CA ARG A 188 -5.91 -22.71 3.68
C ARG A 188 -4.43 -22.40 3.90
N GLY A 189 -3.77 -21.89 2.90
CA GLY A 189 -2.38 -21.47 2.92
C GLY A 189 -2.14 -20.51 1.77
N VAL A 190 -1.20 -19.57 1.93
CA VAL A 190 -1.03 -18.48 0.97
C VAL A 190 -0.65 -19.01 -0.42
N ASP A 191 0.42 -19.81 -0.48
CA ASP A 191 0.91 -20.41 -1.74
C ASP A 191 -0.13 -21.37 -2.34
N ARG A 192 -0.87 -22.07 -1.48
CA ARG A 192 -1.90 -23.02 -1.90
C ARG A 192 -3.00 -22.33 -2.72
N GLU A 193 -3.41 -21.14 -2.32
CA GLU A 193 -4.47 -20.41 -3.04
C GLU A 193 -3.97 -19.83 -4.35
N VAL A 194 -2.73 -19.36 -4.41
CA VAL A 194 -2.08 -18.91 -5.64
C VAL A 194 -1.96 -20.05 -6.65
N VAL A 195 -1.46 -21.22 -6.22
CA VAL A 195 -1.32 -22.43 -7.07
C VAL A 195 -2.69 -22.88 -7.60
N GLU A 196 -3.73 -22.84 -6.76
CA GLU A 196 -5.08 -23.25 -7.19
C GLU A 196 -5.66 -22.30 -8.25
N ILE A 197 -5.44 -21.00 -8.15
CA ILE A 197 -5.83 -20.05 -9.22
C ILE A 197 -5.12 -20.39 -10.53
N MET A 198 -3.82 -20.66 -10.48
CA MET A 198 -3.06 -21.02 -11.70
C MET A 198 -3.60 -22.28 -12.36
N HIS A 199 -4.04 -23.28 -11.59
CA HIS A 199 -4.68 -24.48 -12.12
C HIS A 199 -6.11 -24.20 -12.61
N ARG A 200 -6.98 -23.55 -11.80
CA ARG A 200 -8.38 -23.28 -12.20
C ARG A 200 -8.49 -22.43 -13.47
N THR A 201 -7.56 -21.54 -13.70
CA THR A 201 -7.52 -20.69 -14.90
C THR A 201 -6.89 -21.36 -16.12
N HIS A 202 -6.37 -22.59 -16.00
CA HIS A 202 -5.91 -23.39 -17.13
C HIS A 202 -7.08 -23.67 -18.09
N MET A 203 -6.78 -23.81 -19.40
CA MET A 203 -7.79 -24.14 -20.40
C MET A 203 -8.47 -25.48 -20.06
N GLY A 204 -9.81 -25.46 -20.06
CA GLY A 204 -10.64 -26.63 -19.81
C GLY A 204 -10.84 -27.00 -18.33
N VAL A 205 -10.43 -26.14 -17.37
CA VAL A 205 -10.66 -26.38 -15.94
C VAL A 205 -11.89 -25.60 -15.48
N ASP A 206 -11.74 -24.46 -14.82
CA ASP A 206 -12.90 -23.70 -14.33
C ASP A 206 -13.44 -22.74 -15.40
N GLN A 207 -14.74 -22.79 -15.63
CA GLN A 207 -15.43 -22.01 -16.66
C GLN A 207 -16.60 -21.20 -16.08
N ASP A 208 -16.75 -21.19 -14.75
CA ASP A 208 -17.78 -20.42 -14.06
C ASP A 208 -17.14 -19.13 -13.47
N PRO A 209 -17.52 -17.93 -13.96
CA PRO A 209 -16.99 -16.66 -13.44
C PRO A 209 -17.26 -16.45 -11.95
N VAL A 210 -18.37 -16.95 -11.39
CA VAL A 210 -18.70 -16.82 -9.96
C VAL A 210 -17.75 -17.70 -9.13
N ASN A 211 -17.59 -18.97 -9.52
CA ASN A 211 -16.69 -19.90 -8.85
C ASN A 211 -15.21 -19.45 -8.92
N LEU A 212 -14.79 -18.93 -10.08
CA LEU A 212 -13.47 -18.31 -10.24
C LEU A 212 -13.30 -17.12 -9.28
N MET A 213 -14.32 -16.28 -9.15
CA MET A 213 -14.25 -15.09 -8.29
C MET A 213 -14.25 -15.45 -6.79
N GLN A 214 -14.98 -16.50 -6.38
CA GLN A 214 -14.89 -17.03 -5.02
C GLN A 214 -13.47 -17.52 -4.69
N GLN A 215 -12.82 -18.23 -5.62
CA GLN A 215 -11.41 -18.60 -5.45
C GLN A 215 -10.48 -17.37 -5.47
N GLY A 216 -10.77 -16.38 -6.30
CA GLY A 216 -10.06 -15.09 -6.28
C GLY A 216 -10.15 -14.40 -4.92
N SER A 217 -11.34 -14.41 -4.30
CA SER A 217 -11.53 -13.88 -2.94
C SER A 217 -10.75 -14.65 -1.89
N ARG A 218 -10.75 -15.99 -1.99
CA ARG A 218 -9.96 -16.84 -1.09
C ARG A 218 -8.47 -16.51 -1.18
N CYS A 219 -7.93 -16.33 -2.39
CA CYS A 219 -6.55 -15.96 -2.61
C CYS A 219 -6.24 -14.55 -2.10
N ALA A 220 -7.14 -13.58 -2.34
CA ALA A 220 -6.99 -12.23 -1.82
C ALA A 220 -7.04 -12.19 -0.28
N LEU A 221 -7.91 -12.99 0.35
CA LEU A 221 -7.94 -13.11 1.81
C LEU A 221 -6.64 -13.75 2.36
N ALA A 222 -6.03 -14.69 1.60
CA ALA A 222 -4.71 -15.22 1.92
C ALA A 222 -3.61 -14.15 1.84
N ASP A 223 -3.74 -13.14 0.98
CA ASP A 223 -2.87 -11.96 0.97
C ASP A 223 -3.16 -11.08 2.20
N GLY A 224 -4.35 -10.46 2.27
CA GLY A 224 -4.65 -9.42 3.27
C GLY A 224 -4.61 -9.91 4.72
N TRP A 225 -5.12 -11.12 5.01
CA TRP A 225 -5.14 -11.74 6.34
C TRP A 225 -4.04 -12.79 6.53
N GLY A 226 -3.16 -12.96 5.55
CA GLY A 226 -2.03 -13.88 5.55
C GLY A 226 -0.73 -13.17 5.24
N GLY A 227 -0.27 -13.19 3.98
CA GLY A 227 1.05 -12.71 3.58
C GLY A 227 1.34 -11.26 3.99
N SER A 228 0.43 -10.33 3.69
CA SER A 228 0.55 -8.91 4.10
C SER A 228 0.52 -8.75 5.62
N MET A 229 -0.38 -9.47 6.31
CA MET A 229 -0.49 -9.38 7.76
C MET A 229 0.75 -9.97 8.46
N ILE A 230 1.30 -11.09 7.97
CA ILE A 230 2.56 -11.65 8.46
C ILE A 230 3.68 -10.61 8.33
N ALA A 231 3.81 -9.96 7.15
CA ALA A 231 4.81 -8.92 6.95
C ALA A 231 4.69 -7.82 8.00
N THR A 232 3.52 -7.20 8.12
CA THR A 232 3.25 -6.10 9.06
C THR A 232 3.51 -6.48 10.51
N GLU A 233 2.97 -7.63 10.96
CA GLU A 233 3.08 -8.06 12.35
C GLU A 233 4.53 -8.37 12.75
N LEU A 234 5.27 -9.11 11.91
CA LEU A 234 6.64 -9.50 12.21
C LEU A 234 7.63 -8.35 12.07
N GLN A 235 7.41 -7.44 11.11
CA GLN A 235 8.19 -6.19 11.01
C GLN A 235 8.05 -5.35 12.28
N ASP A 236 6.85 -5.22 12.81
CA ASP A 236 6.61 -4.47 14.04
C ASP A 236 7.34 -5.08 15.23
N ILE A 237 7.43 -6.40 15.30
CA ILE A 237 8.16 -7.07 16.38
C ILE A 237 9.67 -6.83 16.29
N ILE A 238 10.28 -6.94 15.10
CA ILE A 238 11.75 -6.84 14.96
C ILE A 238 12.26 -5.41 14.71
N PHE A 239 11.42 -4.52 14.15
CA PHE A 239 11.84 -3.14 13.87
C PHE A 239 11.18 -2.12 14.79
N GLY A 240 10.17 -2.52 15.55
CA GLY A 240 9.35 -1.70 16.45
C GLY A 240 8.02 -1.31 15.80
N THR A 241 6.94 -1.36 16.59
CA THR A 241 5.62 -0.88 16.17
C THR A 241 5.67 0.63 15.91
N PRO A 242 5.25 1.10 14.71
CA PRO A 242 5.32 2.52 14.38
C PRO A 242 4.51 3.40 15.32
N GLN A 243 5.08 4.56 15.63
CA GLN A 243 4.44 5.64 16.40
C GLN A 243 4.59 6.95 15.64
N PRO A 244 3.70 7.95 15.85
CA PRO A 244 3.77 9.21 15.14
C PRO A 244 5.15 9.83 15.19
N ILE A 245 5.74 10.03 14.02
CA ILE A 245 7.07 10.60 13.84
C ILE A 245 7.05 11.65 12.73
N LEU A 246 7.81 12.72 12.95
CA LEU A 246 8.03 13.75 11.94
C LEU A 246 9.03 13.23 10.89
N GLY A 247 8.64 13.29 9.63
CA GLY A 247 9.49 12.98 8.49
C GLY A 247 9.43 14.08 7.44
N ARG A 248 10.15 13.88 6.35
CA ARG A 248 10.17 14.78 5.19
C ARG A 248 10.04 14.00 3.90
N CYS A 249 9.50 14.63 2.87
CA CYS A 249 9.36 13.99 1.57
C CYS A 249 9.61 14.95 0.39
N ASN A 250 9.68 14.38 -0.81
CA ASN A 250 9.92 14.97 -2.11
C ASN A 250 11.42 15.11 -2.47
N LEU A 251 11.74 15.37 -3.74
CA LEU A 251 13.09 15.36 -4.31
C LEU A 251 14.07 16.31 -3.60
N GLY A 252 13.57 17.41 -3.03
CA GLY A 252 14.37 18.37 -2.28
C GLY A 252 14.95 17.85 -0.95
N VAL A 253 14.67 16.59 -0.56
CA VAL A 253 15.33 15.96 0.61
C VAL A 253 16.75 15.48 0.29
N LEU A 254 17.10 15.34 -1.00
CA LEU A 254 18.47 15.03 -1.43
C LEU A 254 19.43 16.17 -1.05
N LYS A 255 20.70 15.85 -0.85
CA LYS A 255 21.72 16.81 -0.39
C LYS A 255 22.89 16.90 -1.38
N LYS A 256 23.23 18.12 -1.75
CA LYS A 256 24.33 18.37 -2.67
C LYS A 256 25.69 18.04 -2.06
N ASP A 257 25.84 18.21 -0.77
CA ASP A 257 27.10 18.13 -0.02
C ASP A 257 27.20 16.90 0.90
N GLU A 258 26.24 15.97 0.84
CA GLU A 258 26.25 14.70 1.53
C GLU A 258 26.18 13.52 0.55
N VAL A 259 26.65 12.35 0.97
CA VAL A 259 26.49 11.11 0.21
C VAL A 259 25.03 10.74 0.20
N ASN A 260 24.38 10.68 -0.96
CA ASN A 260 22.98 10.27 -1.07
C ASN A 260 22.85 8.79 -1.39
N ILE A 261 22.19 8.06 -0.50
CA ILE A 261 21.83 6.67 -0.68
C ILE A 261 20.32 6.58 -0.77
N ILE A 262 19.79 5.95 -1.81
CA ILE A 262 18.36 5.67 -1.93
C ILE A 262 18.13 4.17 -1.76
N VAL A 263 17.30 3.79 -0.78
CA VAL A 263 16.72 2.44 -0.68
C VAL A 263 15.37 2.42 -1.40
N HIS A 264 15.12 1.39 -2.22
CA HIS A 264 13.93 1.36 -3.06
C HIS A 264 13.41 -0.07 -3.27
N GLY A 265 12.12 -0.21 -3.15
CA GLY A 265 11.40 -1.47 -3.28
C GLY A 265 10.35 -1.66 -2.19
N HIS A 266 10.32 -2.84 -1.55
CA HIS A 266 9.24 -3.18 -0.63
C HIS A 266 9.69 -3.86 0.66
N GLU A 267 10.73 -4.67 0.64
CA GLU A 267 11.18 -5.46 1.78
C GLU A 267 12.19 -4.68 2.63
N PRO A 268 11.85 -4.30 3.89
CA PRO A 268 12.66 -3.35 4.66
C PRO A 268 13.86 -3.99 5.37
N THR A 269 14.03 -5.30 5.36
CA THR A 269 15.03 -6.00 6.15
C THR A 269 16.43 -5.41 5.98
N LEU A 270 16.94 -5.31 4.74
CA LEU A 270 18.23 -4.69 4.47
C LEU A 270 18.19 -3.17 4.65
N SER A 271 17.09 -2.51 4.33
CA SER A 271 16.95 -1.04 4.47
C SER A 271 17.10 -0.60 5.93
N GLU A 272 16.64 -1.38 6.89
CA GLU A 272 16.86 -1.16 8.32
C GLU A 272 18.34 -1.20 8.68
N MET A 273 19.09 -2.17 8.17
CA MET A 273 20.53 -2.27 8.42
C MET A 273 21.30 -1.15 7.72
N ILE A 274 20.90 -0.74 6.53
CA ILE A 274 21.49 0.42 5.84
C ILE A 274 21.25 1.69 6.67
N ASN A 275 20.07 1.86 7.26
CA ASN A 275 19.78 2.98 8.16
C ASN A 275 20.72 3.01 9.38
N VAL A 276 20.94 1.86 10.01
CA VAL A 276 21.89 1.74 11.14
C VAL A 276 23.31 2.09 10.69
N VAL A 277 23.78 1.52 9.58
CA VAL A 277 25.16 1.71 9.10
C VAL A 277 25.40 3.13 8.56
N ALA A 278 24.40 3.78 7.96
CA ALA A 278 24.53 5.16 7.49
C ALA A 278 24.75 6.17 8.64
N GLN A 279 24.36 5.79 9.87
CA GLN A 279 24.55 6.58 11.09
C GLN A 279 25.84 6.20 11.85
N ASP A 280 26.58 5.17 11.41
CA ASP A 280 27.83 4.75 12.04
C ASP A 280 28.88 5.89 11.95
N PRO A 281 29.45 6.34 13.09
CA PRO A 281 30.46 7.39 13.11
C PRO A 281 31.69 7.10 12.23
N GLU A 282 32.07 5.82 12.06
CA GLU A 282 33.19 5.44 11.19
C GLU A 282 32.83 5.69 9.71
N MET A 283 31.61 5.34 9.28
CA MET A 283 31.16 5.57 7.91
C MET A 283 31.00 7.06 7.62
N ILE A 284 30.46 7.84 8.57
CA ILE A 284 30.38 9.29 8.47
C ILE A 284 31.77 9.92 8.35
N LYS A 285 32.76 9.43 9.11
CA LYS A 285 34.14 9.88 9.00
C LYS A 285 34.73 9.61 7.62
N LYS A 286 34.53 8.40 7.08
CA LYS A 286 34.96 8.04 5.72
C LYS A 286 34.32 8.94 4.65
N ALA A 287 33.01 9.26 4.81
CA ALA A 287 32.33 10.19 3.92
C ALA A 287 32.97 11.59 3.95
N LYS A 288 33.33 12.08 5.13
CA LYS A 288 34.03 13.37 5.30
C LYS A 288 35.45 13.35 4.68
N GLU A 289 36.16 12.25 4.77
CA GLU A 289 37.47 12.07 4.12
C GLU A 289 37.39 12.13 2.59
N LYS A 290 36.23 11.77 2.01
CA LYS A 290 35.92 11.90 0.57
C LYS A 290 35.35 13.26 0.17
N GLY A 291 35.22 14.21 1.12
CA GLY A 291 34.75 15.58 0.89
C GLY A 291 33.26 15.80 1.09
N ALA A 292 32.49 14.80 1.51
CA ALA A 292 31.10 14.96 1.88
C ALA A 292 30.95 15.52 3.32
N LYS A 293 29.82 16.20 3.62
CA LYS A 293 29.53 16.63 5.00
C LYS A 293 28.97 15.53 5.90
N GLY A 294 28.38 14.52 5.28
CA GLY A 294 27.74 13.40 5.96
C GLY A 294 27.18 12.39 4.98
N ILE A 295 26.29 11.54 5.47
CA ILE A 295 25.54 10.55 4.70
C ILE A 295 24.06 10.89 4.83
N ASN A 296 23.39 11.08 3.71
CA ASN A 296 21.95 11.29 3.61
C ASN A 296 21.28 10.01 3.09
N LEU A 297 20.60 9.31 3.96
CA LEU A 297 19.76 8.18 3.56
C LEU A 297 18.37 8.69 3.21
N GLY A 298 17.87 8.31 2.06
CA GLY A 298 16.49 8.52 1.66
C GLY A 298 15.91 7.24 1.08
N GLY A 299 14.60 7.19 0.91
CA GLY A 299 13.97 6.02 0.35
C GLY A 299 12.94 6.34 -0.73
N MET A 300 12.50 5.32 -1.47
CA MET A 300 11.42 5.38 -2.45
C MET A 300 10.48 4.19 -2.30
N CYS A 301 9.22 4.37 -2.67
CA CYS A 301 8.17 3.36 -2.62
C CYS A 301 7.95 2.79 -1.19
N CYS A 302 7.70 1.48 -1.07
CA CYS A 302 7.30 0.89 0.20
C CYS A 302 8.45 0.70 1.19
N SER A 303 9.66 0.34 0.74
CA SER A 303 10.84 0.29 1.64
C SER A 303 11.08 1.64 2.33
N ALA A 304 10.86 2.75 1.58
CA ALA A 304 10.91 4.09 2.18
C ALA A 304 9.83 4.32 3.22
N ASN A 305 8.59 3.89 2.95
CA ASN A 305 7.49 4.08 3.90
C ASN A 305 7.76 3.32 5.20
N GLU A 306 8.34 2.13 5.13
CA GLU A 306 8.67 1.33 6.30
C GLU A 306 9.69 2.00 7.21
N ILE A 307 10.81 2.50 6.65
CA ILE A 307 11.84 3.20 7.44
C ILE A 307 11.42 4.61 7.84
N LEU A 308 10.57 5.28 7.05
CA LEU A 308 9.95 6.55 7.42
C LEU A 308 9.05 6.39 8.65
N MET A 309 8.20 5.36 8.65
CA MET A 309 7.23 5.10 9.72
C MET A 309 7.89 4.87 11.10
N ARG A 310 9.13 4.39 11.13
CA ARG A 310 9.85 4.02 12.36
C ARG A 310 10.97 4.99 12.73
N HIS A 311 11.64 5.55 11.72
CA HIS A 311 12.86 6.34 11.93
C HIS A 311 12.80 7.77 11.41
N GLY A 312 11.71 8.16 10.72
CA GLY A 312 11.60 9.48 10.10
C GLY A 312 12.55 9.68 8.90
N VAL A 313 13.12 8.60 8.36
CA VAL A 313 13.99 8.67 7.18
C VAL A 313 13.24 9.31 6.02
N PRO A 314 13.81 10.34 5.34
CA PRO A 314 13.12 11.04 4.29
C PRO A 314 12.67 10.17 3.13
N ASN A 315 11.46 10.39 2.62
CA ASN A 315 10.97 9.76 1.40
C ASN A 315 11.26 10.69 0.20
N VAL A 316 12.12 10.24 -0.72
CA VAL A 316 12.56 11.02 -1.89
C VAL A 316 11.44 11.21 -2.92
N GLY A 317 10.49 10.28 -2.97
CA GLY A 317 9.36 10.36 -3.87
C GLY A 317 8.61 9.04 -4.05
N ASN A 318 7.51 9.11 -4.79
CA ASN A 318 6.69 7.97 -5.10
C ASN A 318 7.06 7.31 -6.46
N PHE A 319 6.24 6.37 -6.94
CA PHE A 319 6.54 5.49 -8.07
C PHE A 319 7.01 6.23 -9.34
N LEU A 320 6.36 7.32 -9.74
CA LEU A 320 6.73 8.02 -10.98
C LEU A 320 7.95 8.94 -10.84
N GLN A 321 8.46 9.14 -9.63
CA GLN A 321 9.65 9.97 -9.38
C GLN A 321 10.97 9.18 -9.41
N GLN A 322 10.95 7.85 -9.56
CA GLN A 322 12.15 6.99 -9.54
C GLN A 322 13.22 7.43 -10.54
N GLU A 323 12.81 7.68 -11.77
CA GLU A 323 13.68 8.08 -12.86
C GLU A 323 14.21 9.51 -12.64
N LEU A 324 13.37 10.39 -12.10
CA LEU A 324 13.69 11.77 -11.81
C LEU A 324 14.68 11.90 -10.64
N ALA A 325 14.58 11.03 -9.64
CA ALA A 325 15.56 10.99 -8.56
C ALA A 325 16.98 10.75 -9.09
N LEU A 326 17.14 9.82 -10.04
CA LEU A 326 18.42 9.61 -10.72
C LEU A 326 18.82 10.80 -11.60
N ALA A 327 17.84 11.42 -12.27
CA ALA A 327 18.08 12.57 -13.15
C ALA A 327 18.55 13.82 -12.39
N THR A 328 18.39 13.91 -11.07
CA THR A 328 19.03 14.97 -10.27
C THR A 328 20.56 14.94 -10.33
N GLY A 329 21.18 13.82 -10.74
CA GLY A 329 22.63 13.63 -10.70
C GLY A 329 23.21 13.61 -9.28
N ALA A 330 22.38 13.59 -8.24
CA ALA A 330 22.81 13.67 -6.85
C ALA A 330 22.95 12.30 -6.17
N VAL A 331 22.40 11.22 -6.75
CA VAL A 331 22.30 9.91 -6.12
C VAL A 331 23.59 9.11 -6.33
N ASP A 332 24.29 8.77 -5.27
CA ASP A 332 25.54 8.01 -5.33
C ASP A 332 25.29 6.51 -5.46
N VAL A 333 24.32 6.02 -4.70
CA VAL A 333 23.82 4.63 -4.79
C VAL A 333 22.31 4.63 -4.75
N MET A 334 21.69 3.87 -5.66
CA MET A 334 20.33 3.39 -5.52
C MET A 334 20.37 1.88 -5.32
N THR A 335 20.01 1.43 -4.13
CA THR A 335 19.91 0.00 -3.81
C THR A 335 18.47 -0.44 -3.85
N VAL A 336 18.20 -1.55 -4.52
CA VAL A 336 16.84 -2.04 -4.77
C VAL A 336 16.67 -3.48 -4.29
N ASP A 337 15.53 -3.74 -3.69
CA ASP A 337 15.13 -5.09 -3.26
C ASP A 337 14.17 -5.74 -4.28
N VAL A 338 12.86 -5.68 -4.08
CA VAL A 338 11.83 -6.30 -4.93
C VAL A 338 10.69 -5.33 -5.20
N GLN A 339 9.98 -5.53 -6.32
CA GLN A 339 8.70 -4.91 -6.69
C GLN A 339 8.74 -3.40 -6.98
N CYS A 340 7.90 -2.98 -7.90
CA CYS A 340 7.73 -1.57 -8.32
C CYS A 340 9.03 -0.85 -8.75
N ILE A 341 10.04 -1.59 -9.13
CA ILE A 341 11.31 -1.07 -9.63
C ILE A 341 11.21 -1.02 -11.15
N MET A 342 11.31 0.16 -11.75
CA MET A 342 11.22 0.30 -13.20
C MET A 342 12.43 -0.32 -13.91
N ASP A 343 12.21 -1.14 -14.94
CA ASP A 343 13.26 -1.79 -15.73
C ASP A 343 14.22 -0.81 -16.42
N ALA A 344 13.83 0.46 -16.54
CA ALA A 344 14.65 1.52 -17.12
C ALA A 344 15.76 2.01 -16.17
N LEU A 345 15.63 1.84 -14.85
CA LEU A 345 16.51 2.47 -13.85
C LEU A 345 17.99 2.13 -14.01
N PRO A 346 18.43 0.88 -14.25
CA PRO A 346 19.85 0.59 -14.46
C PRO A 346 20.43 1.35 -15.66
N LYS A 347 19.63 1.56 -16.72
CA LYS A 347 20.06 2.28 -17.91
C LYS A 347 20.16 3.78 -17.67
N ILE A 348 19.23 4.33 -16.87
CA ILE A 348 19.26 5.75 -16.48
C ILE A 348 20.41 6.00 -15.51
N ALA A 349 20.61 5.13 -14.53
CA ALA A 349 21.74 5.21 -13.60
C ALA A 349 23.10 5.24 -14.35
N ALA A 350 23.22 4.48 -15.45
CA ALA A 350 24.42 4.46 -16.27
C ALA A 350 24.67 5.76 -17.06
N CYS A 351 23.67 6.66 -17.20
CA CYS A 351 23.85 8.00 -17.75
C CYS A 351 24.48 8.97 -16.74
N TYR A 352 24.54 8.60 -15.47
CA TYR A 352 25.09 9.34 -14.35
C TYR A 352 26.21 8.55 -13.68
N HIS A 353 26.75 9.08 -12.56
CA HIS A 353 27.70 8.35 -11.73
C HIS A 353 27.06 7.27 -10.86
N THR A 354 25.72 7.26 -10.73
CA THR A 354 24.97 6.43 -9.79
C THR A 354 25.28 4.93 -9.92
N LYS A 355 25.70 4.30 -8.83
CA LYS A 355 25.77 2.83 -8.75
C LYS A 355 24.40 2.27 -8.44
N PHE A 356 23.88 1.44 -9.34
CA PHE A 356 22.59 0.77 -9.18
C PHE A 356 22.83 -0.66 -8.68
N ILE A 357 22.34 -0.97 -7.46
CA ILE A 357 22.63 -2.22 -6.76
C ILE A 357 21.32 -2.98 -6.50
N SER A 358 21.19 -4.21 -7.01
CA SER A 358 20.10 -5.12 -6.68
C SER A 358 20.54 -6.09 -5.58
N THR A 359 19.64 -6.39 -4.64
CA THR A 359 20.00 -7.13 -3.42
C THR A 359 19.23 -8.44 -3.22
N ASN A 360 18.20 -8.69 -4.01
CA ASN A 360 17.37 -9.90 -3.87
C ASN A 360 17.53 -10.80 -5.09
N TYR A 361 17.74 -12.11 -4.87
CA TYR A 361 17.89 -13.09 -5.96
C TYR A 361 16.64 -13.21 -6.86
N ARG A 362 15.46 -12.83 -6.34
CA ARG A 362 14.19 -12.79 -7.09
C ARG A 362 14.11 -11.59 -8.04
N ALA A 363 14.95 -10.56 -7.83
CA ALA A 363 14.88 -9.27 -8.55
C ALA A 363 16.24 -8.87 -9.17
N LYS A 364 16.88 -9.80 -9.86
CA LYS A 364 18.11 -9.49 -10.63
C LYS A 364 17.78 -8.66 -11.87
N MET A 365 18.57 -7.62 -12.11
CA MET A 365 18.39 -6.70 -13.23
C MET A 365 19.64 -6.61 -14.10
N SER A 366 19.46 -6.69 -15.43
CA SER A 366 20.56 -6.46 -16.37
C SER A 366 21.15 -5.05 -16.22
N GLY A 367 22.45 -4.95 -16.06
CA GLY A 367 23.17 -3.68 -15.87
C GLY A 367 23.25 -3.22 -14.42
N ALA A 368 22.64 -3.90 -13.47
CA ALA A 368 22.82 -3.67 -12.05
C ALA A 368 24.01 -4.44 -11.48
N ILE A 369 24.65 -3.87 -10.47
CA ILE A 369 25.54 -4.62 -9.57
C ILE A 369 24.65 -5.46 -8.68
N HIS A 370 24.97 -6.74 -8.49
CA HIS A 370 24.21 -7.60 -7.59
C HIS A 370 25.00 -7.93 -6.33
N ILE A 371 24.45 -7.55 -5.17
CA ILE A 371 24.97 -7.90 -3.84
C ILE A 371 23.84 -8.63 -3.12
N GLN A 372 23.92 -9.95 -3.05
CA GLN A 372 22.87 -10.77 -2.46
C GLN A 372 22.70 -10.46 -0.97
N PHE A 373 21.47 -10.18 -0.56
CA PHE A 373 21.13 -10.06 0.86
C PHE A 373 21.04 -11.43 1.51
N GLU A 374 21.67 -11.54 2.68
CA GLU A 374 21.61 -12.71 3.56
C GLU A 374 21.51 -12.19 5.01
N GLU A 375 20.57 -12.70 5.80
CA GLU A 375 20.25 -12.20 7.13
C GLU A 375 21.46 -12.28 8.09
N HIS A 376 22.24 -13.36 8.00
CA HIS A 376 23.41 -13.59 8.84
C HIS A 376 24.57 -12.63 8.54
N ASP A 377 24.59 -11.96 7.40
CA ASP A 377 25.63 -11.02 6.94
C ASP A 377 25.10 -9.61 6.68
N ALA A 378 23.89 -9.31 7.11
CA ALA A 378 23.15 -8.09 6.79
C ALA A 378 23.93 -6.80 7.10
N VAL A 379 24.62 -6.74 8.23
CA VAL A 379 25.44 -5.58 8.65
C VAL A 379 26.61 -5.37 7.68
N ASN A 380 27.33 -6.42 7.28
CA ASN A 380 28.45 -6.30 6.36
C ASN A 380 27.98 -5.94 4.95
N ILE A 381 26.85 -6.50 4.50
CA ILE A 381 26.21 -6.14 3.21
C ILE A 381 25.83 -4.67 3.23
N ALA A 382 25.20 -4.17 4.29
CA ALA A 382 24.89 -2.76 4.45
C ALA A 382 26.16 -1.88 4.42
N LYS A 383 27.25 -2.29 5.10
CA LYS A 383 28.54 -1.61 5.04
C LYS A 383 29.13 -1.57 3.64
N GLN A 384 29.03 -2.65 2.87
CA GLN A 384 29.48 -2.68 1.46
C GLN A 384 28.71 -1.66 0.62
N ILE A 385 27.39 -1.58 0.78
CA ILE A 385 26.53 -0.66 0.03
C ILE A 385 26.85 0.80 0.40
N VAL A 386 26.93 1.11 1.70
CA VAL A 386 27.25 2.46 2.20
C VAL A 386 28.67 2.87 1.77
N GLN A 387 29.64 1.96 1.85
CA GLN A 387 31.01 2.22 1.39
C GLN A 387 31.04 2.47 -0.14
N ALA A 388 30.27 1.71 -0.91
CA ALA A 388 30.17 1.92 -2.36
C ALA A 388 29.62 3.30 -2.70
N ALA A 389 28.68 3.84 -1.91
CA ALA A 389 28.17 5.19 -2.06
C ALA A 389 29.22 6.25 -1.70
N ILE A 390 29.91 6.08 -0.58
CA ILE A 390 31.00 6.98 -0.14
C ILE A 390 32.08 7.08 -1.21
N ASP A 391 32.52 5.94 -1.76
CA ASP A 391 33.56 5.89 -2.79
C ASP A 391 33.08 6.48 -4.12
N ASN A 392 31.77 6.56 -4.32
CA ASN A 392 31.19 7.11 -5.56
C ASN A 392 30.90 8.62 -5.49
N PHE A 393 30.83 9.20 -4.30
CA PHE A 393 30.53 10.62 -4.10
C PHE A 393 31.46 11.58 -4.90
N PRO A 394 32.80 11.37 -4.97
CA PRO A 394 33.68 12.24 -5.77
C PRO A 394 33.46 12.18 -7.28
N ASN A 395 32.71 11.20 -7.77
CA ASN A 395 32.45 11.00 -9.19
C ASN A 395 31.21 11.75 -9.70
N ARG A 396 30.57 12.55 -8.87
CA ARG A 396 29.41 13.36 -9.23
C ARG A 396 29.75 14.33 -10.34
N GLY A 397 28.86 14.39 -11.33
CA GLY A 397 28.87 15.44 -12.38
C GLY A 397 28.01 16.64 -11.98
N ASN A 398 27.22 17.11 -12.91
CA ASN A 398 26.23 18.15 -12.65
C ASN A 398 25.14 17.63 -11.73
N VAL A 399 24.80 18.43 -10.74
CA VAL A 399 23.76 18.10 -9.75
C VAL A 399 22.70 19.20 -9.77
N HIS A 400 21.46 18.81 -10.05
CA HIS A 400 20.29 19.68 -9.91
C HIS A 400 19.25 19.02 -9.00
N ILE A 401 19.10 19.56 -7.82
CA ILE A 401 18.10 19.11 -6.82
C ILE A 401 17.05 20.21 -6.71
N PRO A 402 15.76 19.95 -7.01
CA PRO A 402 14.68 20.91 -6.77
C PRO A 402 14.64 21.33 -5.28
N ASP A 403 14.49 22.62 -5.02
CA ASP A 403 14.49 23.16 -3.65
C ASP A 403 13.10 23.09 -3.00
N ILE A 404 12.43 21.95 -3.11
CA ILE A 404 11.10 21.71 -2.55
C ILE A 404 11.08 20.37 -1.82
N SER A 405 10.82 20.45 -0.52
CA SER A 405 10.51 19.31 0.34
C SER A 405 9.39 19.67 1.31
N CYS A 406 8.62 18.69 1.73
CA CYS A 406 7.48 18.88 2.62
C CYS A 406 7.65 18.02 3.87
N ASP A 407 7.22 18.57 5.02
CA ASP A 407 7.15 17.82 6.26
C ASP A 407 5.86 16.98 6.30
N LEU A 408 5.88 15.89 7.04
CA LEU A 408 4.71 15.04 7.28
C LEU A 408 4.82 14.36 8.64
N ILE A 409 3.68 13.92 9.17
CA ILE A 409 3.63 12.98 10.30
C ILE A 409 3.22 11.61 9.75
N ALA A 410 4.08 10.61 9.96
CA ALA A 410 3.85 9.22 9.64
C ALA A 410 3.80 8.38 10.93
N GLY A 411 3.60 7.06 10.84
CA GLY A 411 3.69 6.17 12.00
C GLY A 411 2.34 5.87 12.68
N PHE A 412 1.22 6.02 11.97
CA PHE A 412 -0.10 5.70 12.51
C PHE A 412 -0.40 4.20 12.37
N SER A 413 0.16 3.37 13.27
CA SER A 413 -0.27 1.97 13.39
C SER A 413 -1.68 1.87 13.95
N HIS A 414 -2.35 0.72 13.81
CA HIS A 414 -3.68 0.55 14.39
C HIS A 414 -3.65 0.58 15.93
N GLU A 415 -2.55 0.17 16.56
CA GLU A 415 -2.31 0.31 17.99
C GLU A 415 -2.19 1.77 18.40
N THR A 416 -1.43 2.55 17.64
CA THR A 416 -1.26 3.98 17.89
C THR A 416 -2.59 4.75 17.74
N ILE A 417 -3.38 4.42 16.72
CA ILE A 417 -4.73 5.00 16.56
C ILE A 417 -5.60 4.68 17.78
N ASN A 418 -5.60 3.43 18.23
CA ASN A 418 -6.29 3.00 19.43
C ASN A 418 -5.88 3.82 20.65
N TYR A 419 -4.59 4.04 20.84
CA TYR A 419 -4.05 4.79 21.97
C TYR A 419 -4.38 6.30 21.88
N LEU A 420 -4.10 6.94 20.74
CA LEU A 420 -4.29 8.38 20.55
C LEU A 420 -5.75 8.79 20.63
N LEU A 421 -6.61 8.04 19.95
CA LEU A 421 -8.04 8.34 19.92
C LEU A 421 -8.78 7.82 21.17
N GLY A 422 -8.12 7.01 22.00
CA GLY A 422 -8.66 6.49 23.24
C GLY A 422 -8.89 7.53 24.32
N GLY A 423 -8.14 8.63 24.33
CA GLY A 423 -8.27 9.68 25.34
C GLY A 423 -8.23 9.13 26.76
N MET A 424 -9.22 9.50 27.58
CA MET A 424 -9.38 8.95 28.94
C MET A 424 -9.74 7.46 28.97
N PHE A 425 -10.27 6.91 27.89
CA PHE A 425 -10.56 5.49 27.68
C PHE A 425 -9.41 4.79 26.95
N ARG A 426 -8.19 4.93 27.46
CA ARG A 426 -6.95 4.44 26.85
C ARG A 426 -7.09 3.02 26.31
N ALA A 427 -6.44 2.76 25.16
CA ALA A 427 -6.51 1.50 24.43
C ALA A 427 -7.95 1.08 24.04
N SER A 428 -8.72 2.05 23.54
CA SER A 428 -10.12 1.86 23.13
C SER A 428 -10.44 2.69 21.88
N TYR A 429 -11.15 2.11 20.94
CA TYR A 429 -11.72 2.80 19.78
C TYR A 429 -13.01 3.58 20.11
N LYS A 430 -13.47 3.57 21.39
CA LYS A 430 -14.70 4.22 21.78
C LYS A 430 -14.81 5.69 21.37
N PRO A 431 -13.82 6.56 21.59
CA PRO A 431 -13.93 7.96 21.16
C PRO A 431 -14.04 8.12 19.66
N LEU A 432 -13.39 7.26 18.85
CA LEU A 432 -13.55 7.27 17.40
C LEU A 432 -14.98 6.89 17.02
N ASN A 433 -15.51 5.77 17.58
CA ASN A 433 -16.87 5.35 17.31
C ASN A 433 -17.90 6.41 17.74
N ASP A 434 -17.72 7.01 18.91
CA ASP A 434 -18.60 8.09 19.41
C ASP A 434 -18.61 9.30 18.47
N ASN A 435 -17.44 9.70 17.93
CA ASN A 435 -17.36 10.79 16.97
C ASN A 435 -18.00 10.46 15.62
N ILE A 436 -17.93 9.20 15.18
CA ILE A 436 -18.64 8.73 13.99
C ILE A 436 -20.15 8.71 14.25
N ILE A 437 -20.60 8.15 15.37
CA ILE A 437 -22.02 8.07 15.76
C ILE A 437 -22.63 9.48 15.90
N ASN A 438 -21.89 10.41 16.48
CA ASN A 438 -22.35 11.78 16.69
C ASN A 438 -22.25 12.68 15.42
N GLY A 439 -21.64 12.16 14.33
CA GLY A 439 -21.55 12.84 13.04
C GLY A 439 -20.47 13.93 12.95
N ARG A 440 -19.52 13.99 13.89
CA ARG A 440 -18.31 14.84 13.74
C ARG A 440 -17.37 14.26 12.71
N ILE A 441 -17.18 12.94 12.75
CA ILE A 441 -16.56 12.18 11.69
C ILE A 441 -17.71 11.53 10.91
N ARG A 442 -17.86 11.88 9.63
CA ARG A 442 -18.91 11.32 8.77
C ARG A 442 -18.68 9.84 8.49
N GLY A 443 -17.42 9.47 8.29
CA GLY A 443 -17.01 8.10 8.02
C GLY A 443 -15.50 7.99 7.82
N ILE A 444 -15.05 6.83 7.35
CA ILE A 444 -13.64 6.50 7.14
C ILE A 444 -13.44 6.15 5.67
N ALA A 445 -12.37 6.66 5.06
CA ALA A 445 -11.96 6.25 3.72
C ALA A 445 -10.52 5.74 3.71
N GLY A 446 -10.29 4.58 3.09
CA GLY A 446 -8.97 4.13 2.69
C GLY A 446 -8.67 4.61 1.27
N VAL A 447 -7.77 5.58 1.08
CA VAL A 447 -7.34 5.99 -0.25
C VAL A 447 -5.89 5.55 -0.43
N VAL A 448 -5.69 4.52 -1.23
CA VAL A 448 -4.41 3.80 -1.32
C VAL A 448 -3.98 3.60 -2.78
N GLY A 449 -2.84 2.97 -2.99
CA GLY A 449 -2.41 2.53 -4.31
C GLY A 449 -1.19 3.26 -4.83
N CYS A 450 -1.03 3.18 -6.15
CA CYS A 450 0.16 3.55 -6.89
C CYS A 450 0.00 4.94 -7.55
N ASN A 451 0.92 5.24 -8.48
CA ASN A 451 0.76 6.29 -9.49
C ASN A 451 0.74 5.66 -10.89
N ASN A 452 0.01 6.26 -11.79
CA ASN A 452 -0.13 5.78 -13.16
C ASN A 452 0.13 6.93 -14.16
N PRO A 453 1.04 6.77 -15.13
CA PRO A 453 1.32 7.84 -16.09
C PRO A 453 0.17 8.13 -17.06
N LYS A 454 -0.93 7.37 -17.01
CA LYS A 454 -2.17 7.66 -17.77
C LYS A 454 -2.99 8.81 -17.19
N THR A 455 -2.78 9.14 -15.94
CA THR A 455 -3.37 10.29 -15.24
C THR A 455 -2.31 11.37 -15.03
N THR A 456 -2.73 12.57 -14.67
CA THR A 456 -1.79 13.58 -14.18
C THR A 456 -1.28 13.11 -12.82
N HIS A 457 0.02 12.89 -12.69
CA HIS A 457 0.68 12.36 -11.50
C HIS A 457 0.25 13.11 -10.23
N ASP A 458 -0.20 12.38 -9.21
CA ASP A 458 -0.71 12.82 -7.92
C ASP A 458 -2.07 13.56 -7.94
N SER A 459 -2.56 14.00 -9.09
CA SER A 459 -3.74 14.87 -9.14
C SER A 459 -5.00 14.20 -8.60
N ASP A 460 -5.20 12.92 -8.94
CA ASP A 460 -6.42 12.21 -8.60
C ASP A 460 -6.43 11.80 -7.12
N HIS A 461 -5.28 11.46 -6.56
CA HIS A 461 -5.11 11.25 -5.12
C HIS A 461 -5.46 12.50 -4.32
N LEU A 462 -4.87 13.65 -4.70
CA LEU A 462 -5.06 14.91 -4.01
C LEU A 462 -6.50 15.42 -4.09
N ALA A 463 -7.10 15.38 -5.27
CA ALA A 463 -8.47 15.84 -5.47
C ALA A 463 -9.46 15.01 -4.66
N LEU A 464 -9.33 13.68 -4.69
CA LEU A 464 -10.19 12.77 -3.92
C LEU A 464 -10.06 13.01 -2.42
N VAL A 465 -8.85 13.06 -1.91
CA VAL A 465 -8.60 13.21 -0.46
C VAL A 465 -9.09 14.56 0.05
N LYS A 466 -8.83 15.66 -0.68
CA LYS A 466 -9.33 16.98 -0.32
C LYS A 466 -10.87 17.02 -0.25
N GLU A 467 -11.55 16.39 -1.22
CA GLU A 467 -13.02 16.33 -1.22
C GLU A 467 -13.55 15.50 -0.04
N LEU A 468 -12.93 14.36 0.26
CA LEU A 468 -13.33 13.49 1.37
C LEU A 468 -13.18 14.20 2.73
N ILE A 469 -12.01 14.78 3.01
CA ILE A 469 -11.77 15.48 4.30
C ILE A 469 -12.65 16.72 4.44
N ALA A 470 -12.94 17.45 3.35
CA ALA A 470 -13.87 18.58 3.35
C ALA A 470 -15.31 18.17 3.72
N ASN A 471 -15.65 16.89 3.52
CA ASN A 471 -16.93 16.30 3.89
C ASN A 471 -16.87 15.49 5.21
N ASP A 472 -15.96 15.83 6.12
CA ASP A 472 -15.78 15.20 7.44
C ASP A 472 -15.45 13.69 7.40
N VAL A 473 -14.85 13.20 6.31
CA VAL A 473 -14.37 11.82 6.20
C VAL A 473 -12.89 11.78 6.54
N ILE A 474 -12.51 11.04 7.59
CA ILE A 474 -11.09 10.81 7.91
C ILE A 474 -10.48 9.84 6.91
N VAL A 475 -9.26 10.15 6.45
CA VAL A 475 -8.60 9.36 5.40
C VAL A 475 -7.41 8.59 5.94
N LEU A 476 -7.37 7.29 5.66
CA LEU A 476 -6.25 6.39 5.94
C LEU A 476 -5.49 6.12 4.65
N GLN A 477 -4.16 6.22 4.70
CA GLN A 477 -3.33 6.08 3.51
C GLN A 477 -2.11 5.19 3.70
N THR A 478 -1.72 4.56 2.59
CA THR A 478 -0.51 3.74 2.49
C THR A 478 0.16 3.94 1.12
N GLY A 479 1.42 3.53 1.01
CA GLY A 479 2.14 3.45 -0.26
C GLY A 479 2.35 4.80 -0.97
N CYS A 480 2.25 4.80 -2.30
CA CYS A 480 2.49 6.00 -3.12
C CYS A 480 1.43 7.09 -2.95
N SER A 481 0.19 6.70 -2.68
CA SER A 481 -0.92 7.63 -2.37
C SER A 481 -0.63 8.47 -1.12
N ALA A 482 -0.03 7.85 -0.10
CA ALA A 482 0.38 8.55 1.12
C ALA A 482 1.40 9.66 0.80
N ILE A 483 2.41 9.36 -0.02
CA ILE A 483 3.45 10.32 -0.38
C ILE A 483 2.89 11.45 -1.27
N ALA A 484 1.92 11.17 -2.15
CA ALA A 484 1.22 12.21 -2.90
C ALA A 484 0.58 13.25 -1.95
N CYS A 485 -0.12 12.78 -0.92
CA CYS A 485 -0.75 13.66 0.09
C CYS A 485 0.26 14.34 1.02
N ALA A 486 1.35 13.67 1.36
CA ALA A 486 2.42 14.24 2.17
C ALA A 486 3.09 15.44 1.47
N LYS A 487 3.34 15.35 0.17
CA LYS A 487 3.91 16.45 -0.64
C LYS A 487 3.04 17.71 -0.67
N GLU A 488 1.75 17.59 -0.44
CA GLU A 488 0.79 18.70 -0.36
C GLU A 488 0.50 19.16 1.09
N GLY A 489 1.23 18.60 2.08
CA GLY A 489 1.08 18.93 3.50
C GLY A 489 -0.21 18.42 4.14
N LEU A 490 -0.95 17.50 3.49
CA LEU A 490 -2.22 16.98 4.03
C LEU A 490 -2.04 16.07 5.26
N MET A 491 -0.81 15.65 5.54
CA MET A 491 -0.44 14.82 6.68
C MET A 491 0.16 15.61 7.84
N LEU A 492 -0.14 16.90 7.91
CA LEU A 492 0.18 17.77 9.04
C LEU A 492 -1.11 18.19 9.74
N PRO A 493 -1.12 18.43 11.06
CA PRO A 493 -2.31 18.86 11.79
C PRO A 493 -2.95 20.13 11.23
N GLU A 494 -2.13 21.07 10.70
CA GLU A 494 -2.58 22.32 10.10
C GLU A 494 -3.47 22.13 8.87
N ALA A 495 -3.38 20.97 8.21
CA ALA A 495 -4.23 20.62 7.08
C ALA A 495 -5.71 20.52 7.48
N ALA A 496 -5.99 20.14 8.74
CA ALA A 496 -7.36 20.05 9.24
C ALA A 496 -8.07 21.41 9.18
N ALA A 497 -7.41 22.46 9.64
CA ALA A 497 -7.97 23.82 9.62
C ALA A 497 -8.17 24.39 8.21
N LYS A 498 -7.36 23.92 7.22
CA LYS A 498 -7.40 24.44 5.86
C LYS A 498 -8.37 23.69 4.95
N HIS A 499 -8.51 22.38 5.15
CA HIS A 499 -9.13 21.50 4.17
C HIS A 499 -10.25 20.62 4.72
N ALA A 500 -10.26 20.33 6.03
CA ALA A 500 -11.28 19.46 6.61
C ALA A 500 -12.61 20.19 6.84
N GLY A 501 -13.70 19.43 6.83
CA GLY A 501 -14.99 19.90 7.30
C GLY A 501 -14.93 20.23 8.81
N LYS A 502 -15.93 20.96 9.29
CA LYS A 502 -15.93 21.49 10.66
C LYS A 502 -15.84 20.39 11.73
N GLY A 503 -16.52 19.25 11.52
CA GLY A 503 -16.55 18.16 12.49
C GLY A 503 -15.22 17.46 12.59
N LEU A 504 -14.62 17.09 11.44
CA LEU A 504 -13.31 16.46 11.39
C LEU A 504 -12.20 17.38 11.88
N ALA A 505 -12.25 18.68 11.52
CA ALA A 505 -11.27 19.67 11.98
C ALA A 505 -11.27 19.78 13.51
N GLU A 506 -12.45 19.82 14.14
CA GLU A 506 -12.60 19.87 15.60
C GLU A 506 -11.97 18.62 16.28
N VAL A 507 -12.17 17.43 15.70
CA VAL A 507 -11.58 16.19 16.23
C VAL A 507 -10.06 16.22 16.08
N CYS A 508 -9.56 16.57 14.89
CA CYS A 508 -8.12 16.64 14.61
C CYS A 508 -7.41 17.63 15.55
N GLU A 509 -7.97 18.82 15.75
CA GLU A 509 -7.42 19.83 16.67
C GLU A 509 -7.41 19.33 18.12
N THR A 510 -8.51 18.69 18.55
CA THR A 510 -8.62 18.19 19.93
C THR A 510 -7.62 17.08 20.24
N VAL A 511 -7.36 16.22 19.29
CA VAL A 511 -6.46 15.05 19.44
C VAL A 511 -5.02 15.40 19.07
N GLY A 512 -4.80 16.41 18.22
CA GLY A 512 -3.49 16.79 17.70
C GLY A 512 -3.02 15.90 16.54
N ILE A 513 -3.96 15.45 15.68
CA ILE A 513 -3.66 14.57 14.54
C ILE A 513 -4.00 15.26 13.21
N PRO A 514 -3.37 14.87 12.09
CA PRO A 514 -3.79 15.29 10.75
C PRO A 514 -5.11 14.64 10.33
N PRO A 515 -5.82 15.20 9.34
CA PRO A 515 -7.04 14.61 8.79
C PRO A 515 -6.75 13.41 7.86
N VAL A 516 -5.49 13.20 7.50
CA VAL A 516 -4.99 12.12 6.65
C VAL A 516 -3.88 11.39 7.41
N LEU A 517 -4.07 10.10 7.69
CA LEU A 517 -3.16 9.30 8.51
C LEU A 517 -2.30 8.39 7.64
N HIS A 518 -0.98 8.50 7.74
CA HIS A 518 -0.03 7.63 7.05
C HIS A 518 0.17 6.35 7.85
N MET A 519 -0.35 5.21 7.33
CA MET A 519 -0.35 3.91 8.00
C MET A 519 0.75 2.96 7.54
N GLY A 520 1.54 3.33 6.51
CA GLY A 520 2.70 2.55 6.09
C GLY A 520 2.78 2.21 4.60
N ALA A 521 3.35 1.05 4.32
CA ALA A 521 3.55 0.49 2.99
C ALA A 521 2.29 -0.23 2.44
N CYS A 522 2.41 -0.84 1.25
CA CYS A 522 1.28 -1.57 0.66
C CYS A 522 0.84 -2.78 1.50
N VAL A 523 1.75 -3.52 2.14
CA VAL A 523 1.41 -4.63 3.04
C VAL A 523 0.65 -4.15 4.29
N ASP A 524 0.92 -2.91 4.71
CA ASP A 524 0.28 -2.27 5.87
C ASP A 524 -1.19 -1.88 5.65
N ASN A 525 -1.75 -2.14 4.47
CA ASN A 525 -3.21 -2.16 4.32
C ASN A 525 -3.87 -3.19 5.27
N SER A 526 -3.11 -4.19 5.76
CA SER A 526 -3.51 -5.07 6.86
C SER A 526 -3.83 -4.31 8.14
N ARG A 527 -3.14 -3.18 8.44
CA ARG A 527 -3.46 -2.29 9.57
C ARG A 527 -4.84 -1.66 9.44
N ILE A 528 -5.26 -1.33 8.19
CA ILE A 528 -6.60 -0.78 7.93
C ILE A 528 -7.67 -1.84 8.20
N LEU A 529 -7.42 -3.11 7.83
CA LEU A 529 -8.31 -4.23 8.18
C LEU A 529 -8.42 -4.41 9.70
N MET A 530 -7.28 -4.31 10.41
CA MET A 530 -7.25 -4.41 11.87
C MET A 530 -7.98 -3.25 12.54
N ALA A 531 -7.81 -2.00 12.05
CA ALA A 531 -8.53 -0.84 12.53
C ALA A 531 -10.04 -0.98 12.32
N ALA A 532 -10.48 -1.40 11.12
CA ALA A 532 -11.88 -1.66 10.82
C ALA A 532 -12.47 -2.74 11.75
N THR A 533 -11.74 -3.82 11.97
CA THR A 533 -12.11 -4.87 12.93
C THR A 533 -12.26 -4.33 14.34
N ALA A 534 -11.32 -3.52 14.80
CA ALA A 534 -11.36 -2.94 16.14
C ALA A 534 -12.55 -1.98 16.31
N VAL A 535 -12.87 -1.19 15.29
CA VAL A 535 -14.07 -0.32 15.26
C VAL A 535 -15.36 -1.16 15.42
N VAL A 536 -15.48 -2.28 14.68
CA VAL A 536 -16.62 -3.19 14.82
C VAL A 536 -16.67 -3.79 16.22
N LYS A 537 -15.55 -4.34 16.72
CA LYS A 537 -15.47 -4.97 18.04
C LYS A 537 -15.77 -4.00 19.20
N GLN A 538 -15.45 -2.72 19.02
CA GLN A 538 -15.80 -1.67 20.00
C GLN A 538 -17.31 -1.47 20.12
N GLY A 539 -18.06 -1.75 19.06
CA GLY A 539 -19.53 -1.70 19.04
C GLY A 539 -20.12 -0.34 18.68
N GLY A 540 -21.43 -0.35 18.45
CA GLY A 540 -22.21 0.84 18.07
C GLY A 540 -22.21 1.20 16.58
N LEU A 541 -21.42 0.48 15.76
CA LEU A 541 -21.31 0.69 14.31
C LEU A 541 -21.56 -0.61 13.51
N GLY A 542 -22.48 -1.46 14.00
CA GLY A 542 -22.81 -2.74 13.38
C GLY A 542 -21.97 -3.90 13.91
N ASP A 543 -22.16 -5.09 13.31
CA ASP A 543 -21.54 -6.35 13.74
C ASP A 543 -20.55 -6.89 12.70
N ASP A 544 -20.38 -6.18 11.60
CA ASP A 544 -19.51 -6.55 10.49
C ASP A 544 -18.81 -5.34 9.85
N ILE A 545 -17.68 -5.57 9.20
CA ILE A 545 -16.96 -4.52 8.45
C ILE A 545 -17.87 -3.90 7.37
N SER A 546 -18.75 -4.69 6.74
CA SER A 546 -19.70 -4.19 5.75
C SER A 546 -20.77 -3.25 6.30
N ASP A 547 -20.96 -3.21 7.62
CA ASP A 547 -21.91 -2.30 8.25
C ASP A 547 -21.32 -0.91 8.48
N LEU A 548 -19.97 -0.78 8.47
CA LEU A 548 -19.26 0.46 8.75
C LEU A 548 -19.54 1.55 7.71
N PRO A 549 -19.64 2.82 8.10
CA PRO A 549 -19.64 3.96 7.19
C PRO A 549 -18.22 4.18 6.63
N ALA A 550 -17.79 3.26 5.77
CA ALA A 550 -16.44 3.22 5.24
C ALA A 550 -16.42 2.88 3.75
N ALA A 551 -15.43 3.42 3.03
CA ALA A 551 -15.19 3.12 1.62
C ALA A 551 -13.69 3.07 1.31
N GLY A 552 -13.31 2.35 0.24
CA GLY A 552 -11.95 2.27 -0.25
C GLY A 552 -11.82 2.83 -1.67
N ALA A 553 -10.66 3.39 -2.01
CA ALA A 553 -10.35 3.85 -3.36
C ALA A 553 -8.89 3.70 -3.75
N ALA A 554 -8.65 3.49 -5.06
CA ALA A 554 -7.33 3.56 -5.67
C ALA A 554 -7.42 4.32 -7.01
N PRO A 555 -7.37 5.68 -6.97
CA PRO A 555 -7.64 6.51 -8.16
C PRO A 555 -6.56 6.37 -9.24
N GLU A 556 -5.30 6.20 -8.88
CA GLU A 556 -4.16 6.09 -9.80
C GLU A 556 -3.49 4.69 -9.79
N TRP A 557 -4.24 3.65 -9.50
CA TRP A 557 -3.66 2.30 -9.41
C TRP A 557 -2.93 1.86 -10.68
N MET A 558 -1.92 1.01 -10.52
CA MET A 558 -1.10 0.51 -11.62
C MET A 558 -0.78 -0.99 -11.52
N SER A 559 -0.51 -1.47 -10.31
CA SER A 559 0.02 -2.81 -10.06
C SER A 559 -1.07 -3.84 -9.78
N GLU A 560 -0.80 -5.10 -10.10
CA GLU A 560 -1.61 -6.26 -9.72
C GLU A 560 -1.81 -6.36 -8.20
N LYS A 561 -0.86 -5.84 -7.40
CA LYS A 561 -1.02 -5.72 -5.95
C LYS A 561 -2.25 -4.89 -5.56
N ALA A 562 -2.54 -3.81 -6.29
CA ALA A 562 -3.74 -3.02 -6.05
C ALA A 562 -5.02 -3.83 -6.28
N ILE A 563 -5.04 -4.72 -7.28
CA ILE A 563 -6.18 -5.62 -7.53
C ILE A 563 -6.34 -6.63 -6.39
N SER A 564 -5.25 -7.22 -5.88
CA SER A 564 -5.30 -8.12 -4.72
C SER A 564 -5.78 -7.38 -3.46
N ILE A 565 -5.25 -6.19 -3.19
CA ILE A 565 -5.66 -5.31 -2.08
C ILE A 565 -7.15 -4.97 -2.20
N GLY A 566 -7.59 -4.47 -3.35
CA GLY A 566 -8.99 -4.15 -3.58
C GLY A 566 -9.90 -5.36 -3.37
N GLN A 567 -9.48 -6.55 -3.83
CA GLN A 567 -10.26 -7.76 -3.65
C GLN A 567 -10.33 -8.24 -2.20
N TYR A 568 -9.27 -8.15 -1.41
CA TYR A 568 -9.42 -8.54 -0.01
C TYR A 568 -10.24 -7.52 0.80
N PHE A 569 -10.23 -6.23 0.43
CA PHE A 569 -11.17 -5.26 1.02
C PHE A 569 -12.61 -5.56 0.61
N VAL A 570 -12.88 -5.84 -0.66
CA VAL A 570 -14.23 -6.23 -1.13
C VAL A 570 -14.68 -7.53 -0.43
N ALA A 571 -13.83 -8.56 -0.37
CA ALA A 571 -14.13 -9.81 0.32
C ALA A 571 -14.31 -9.63 1.84
N SER A 572 -13.73 -8.58 2.41
CA SER A 572 -13.93 -8.18 3.81
C SER A 572 -15.15 -7.27 4.03
N GLY A 573 -15.91 -6.95 2.97
CA GLY A 573 -17.16 -6.21 3.07
C GLY A 573 -17.07 -4.72 2.72
N VAL A 574 -15.97 -4.24 2.14
CA VAL A 574 -15.75 -2.83 1.82
C VAL A 574 -16.18 -2.50 0.40
N TYR A 575 -16.90 -1.39 0.18
CA TYR A 575 -17.10 -0.77 -1.12
C TYR A 575 -15.79 -0.16 -1.61
N THR A 576 -15.30 -0.59 -2.78
CA THR A 576 -13.97 -0.23 -3.30
C THR A 576 -14.06 0.29 -4.73
N VAL A 577 -13.59 1.54 -4.95
CA VAL A 577 -13.66 2.24 -6.26
C VAL A 577 -12.26 2.41 -6.84
N PHE A 578 -12.09 2.03 -8.12
CA PHE A 578 -10.83 2.24 -8.84
C PHE A 578 -11.00 3.31 -9.93
N GLY A 579 -9.94 4.09 -10.13
CA GLY A 579 -9.81 5.05 -11.23
C GLY A 579 -9.04 4.52 -12.43
N THR A 580 -8.60 5.40 -13.31
CA THR A 580 -7.73 5.16 -14.48
C THR A 580 -8.27 4.16 -15.49
N THR A 581 -8.44 2.89 -15.15
CA THR A 581 -8.95 1.79 -15.99
C THR A 581 -9.46 0.66 -15.10
N PHE A 582 -10.32 -0.20 -15.66
CA PHE A 582 -10.74 -1.41 -14.97
C PHE A 582 -10.65 -2.63 -15.92
N PRO A 583 -9.95 -3.71 -15.52
CA PRO A 583 -9.55 -4.77 -16.45
C PRO A 583 -10.62 -5.82 -16.73
N THR A 584 -11.91 -5.47 -16.64
CA THR A 584 -13.04 -6.35 -16.95
C THR A 584 -14.07 -5.70 -17.86
N MET A 585 -13.88 -4.42 -18.24
CA MET A 585 -14.86 -3.60 -18.96
C MET A 585 -15.25 -4.14 -20.35
N GLY A 586 -14.53 -5.12 -20.87
CA GLY A 586 -14.90 -5.81 -22.12
C GLY A 586 -15.83 -7.02 -21.94
N ALA A 587 -16.15 -7.37 -20.69
CA ALA A 587 -16.93 -8.54 -20.29
C ALA A 587 -18.14 -8.10 -19.45
N PRO A 588 -19.28 -7.76 -20.08
CA PRO A 588 -20.41 -7.14 -19.38
C PRO A 588 -20.97 -7.98 -18.24
N GLY A 589 -21.06 -9.30 -18.44
CA GLY A 589 -21.61 -10.21 -17.42
C GLY A 589 -20.73 -10.31 -16.20
N PHE A 590 -19.42 -10.43 -16.40
CA PHE A 590 -18.46 -10.46 -15.29
C PHE A 590 -18.31 -9.11 -14.57
N THR A 591 -18.34 -8.01 -15.32
CA THR A 591 -18.33 -6.66 -14.74
C THR A 591 -19.59 -6.42 -13.89
N ASP A 592 -20.77 -6.84 -14.37
CA ASP A 592 -22.03 -6.76 -13.62
C ASP A 592 -21.97 -7.65 -12.35
N LEU A 593 -21.33 -8.81 -12.43
CA LEU A 593 -21.08 -9.63 -11.24
C LEU A 593 -20.31 -8.82 -10.17
N LEU A 594 -19.20 -8.22 -10.53
CA LEU A 594 -18.33 -7.49 -9.60
C LEU A 594 -19.00 -6.25 -8.99
N PHE A 595 -19.72 -5.47 -9.83
CA PHE A 595 -20.23 -4.16 -9.43
C PHE A 595 -21.62 -4.21 -8.78
N ASN A 596 -22.45 -5.20 -9.12
CA ASN A 596 -23.85 -5.24 -8.69
C ASN A 596 -24.27 -6.49 -7.94
N LYS A 597 -23.65 -7.65 -8.21
CA LYS A 597 -24.10 -8.93 -7.67
C LYS A 597 -23.25 -9.43 -6.51
N TYR A 598 -21.94 -9.13 -6.53
CA TYR A 598 -20.98 -9.67 -5.57
C TYR A 598 -21.22 -9.14 -4.14
N GLU A 599 -21.78 -7.94 -4.01
CA GLU A 599 -22.20 -7.36 -2.74
C GLU A 599 -23.16 -8.26 -1.94
N LYS A 600 -24.03 -9.02 -2.63
CA LYS A 600 -24.95 -9.97 -1.99
C LYS A 600 -24.25 -11.18 -1.39
N ILE A 601 -23.04 -11.48 -1.83
CA ILE A 601 -22.22 -12.61 -1.38
C ILE A 601 -21.33 -12.18 -0.21
N VAL A 602 -20.64 -11.05 -0.33
CA VAL A 602 -19.58 -10.64 0.62
C VAL A 602 -19.88 -9.34 1.35
N GLY A 603 -20.97 -8.64 1.04
CA GLY A 603 -21.31 -7.34 1.64
C GLY A 603 -20.47 -6.17 1.12
N GLY A 604 -19.44 -6.42 0.34
CA GLY A 604 -18.61 -5.44 -0.36
C GLY A 604 -18.74 -5.57 -1.86
N LYS A 605 -18.36 -4.53 -2.60
CA LYS A 605 -18.38 -4.54 -4.07
C LYS A 605 -17.29 -3.70 -4.67
N TRP A 606 -16.97 -4.00 -5.92
CA TRP A 606 -16.17 -3.16 -6.78
C TRP A 606 -16.99 -2.05 -7.44
N ASP A 607 -16.33 -0.95 -7.76
CA ASP A 607 -16.82 0.07 -8.69
C ASP A 607 -15.64 0.64 -9.51
N PHE A 608 -15.97 1.27 -10.61
CA PHE A 608 -15.01 1.97 -11.47
C PHE A 608 -15.52 3.37 -11.79
N GLU A 609 -14.68 4.37 -11.52
CA GLU A 609 -14.99 5.76 -11.79
C GLU A 609 -13.71 6.56 -12.11
N PRO A 610 -13.48 6.96 -13.36
CA PRO A 610 -12.32 7.74 -13.73
C PRO A 610 -12.42 9.24 -13.39
N ASP A 611 -13.66 9.75 -13.16
CA ASP A 611 -13.87 11.13 -12.71
C ASP A 611 -13.84 11.18 -11.17
N VAL A 612 -12.79 11.83 -10.65
CA VAL A 612 -12.53 11.89 -9.21
C VAL A 612 -13.64 12.58 -8.42
N SER A 613 -14.29 13.60 -8.99
CA SER A 613 -15.40 14.29 -8.33
C SER A 613 -16.63 13.40 -8.23
N VAL A 614 -16.86 12.56 -9.24
CA VAL A 614 -17.92 11.54 -9.22
C VAL A 614 -17.55 10.43 -8.26
N MET A 615 -16.28 9.99 -8.24
CA MET A 615 -15.76 8.99 -7.30
C MET A 615 -15.99 9.43 -5.85
N ALA A 616 -15.61 10.65 -5.50
CA ALA A 616 -15.82 11.21 -4.17
C ALA A 616 -17.31 11.19 -3.77
N ARG A 617 -18.21 11.64 -4.66
CA ARG A 617 -19.66 11.59 -4.40
C ARG A 617 -20.16 10.18 -4.14
N LYS A 618 -19.78 9.21 -4.98
CA LYS A 618 -20.16 7.80 -4.80
C LYS A 618 -19.69 7.24 -3.45
N MET A 619 -18.47 7.56 -3.03
CA MET A 619 -17.94 7.14 -1.73
C MET A 619 -18.71 7.78 -0.58
N ILE A 620 -18.99 9.09 -0.65
CA ILE A 620 -19.76 9.83 0.36
C ILE A 620 -21.20 9.31 0.43
N GLU A 621 -21.86 9.10 -0.70
CA GLU A 621 -23.20 8.49 -0.75
C GLU A 621 -23.22 7.10 -0.11
N HIS A 622 -22.21 6.29 -0.38
CA HIS A 622 -22.11 4.97 0.25
C HIS A 622 -21.96 5.08 1.77
N ILE A 623 -21.09 5.97 2.26
CA ILE A 623 -20.92 6.25 3.69
C ILE A 623 -22.25 6.71 4.31
N ASP A 624 -22.96 7.62 3.67
CA ASP A 624 -24.25 8.11 4.18
C ASP A 624 -25.32 7.02 4.23
N ASN A 625 -25.37 6.15 3.21
CA ASN A 625 -26.28 5.01 3.19
C ASN A 625 -25.99 4.03 4.36
N LYS A 626 -24.71 3.81 4.70
CA LYS A 626 -24.33 3.00 5.86
C LYS A 626 -24.73 3.70 7.17
N ARG A 627 -24.53 5.01 7.27
CA ARG A 627 -25.00 5.80 8.41
C ARG A 627 -26.53 5.71 8.61
N ALA A 628 -27.27 5.84 7.51
CA ALA A 628 -28.73 5.70 7.54
C ALA A 628 -29.16 4.31 7.98
N ALA A 629 -28.51 3.25 7.47
CA ALA A 629 -28.80 1.88 7.88
C ALA A 629 -28.52 1.61 9.38
N LEU A 630 -27.55 2.31 9.95
CA LEU A 630 -27.23 2.28 11.39
C LEU A 630 -28.12 3.22 12.24
N GLY A 631 -28.98 4.05 11.62
CA GLY A 631 -29.80 5.03 12.31
C GLY A 631 -29.01 6.22 12.91
N ILE A 632 -27.84 6.52 12.35
CA ILE A 632 -26.94 7.62 12.77
C ILE A 632 -26.79 8.70 11.69
N ASP A 633 -27.72 8.78 10.76
CA ASP A 633 -27.75 9.75 9.67
C ASP A 633 -28.01 11.19 10.11
N LYS A 634 -28.64 11.37 11.27
CA LYS A 634 -28.91 12.69 11.85
C LYS A 634 -27.79 13.09 12.79
N ALA A 635 -27.17 14.26 12.52
CA ALA A 635 -26.22 14.85 13.46
C ALA A 635 -26.94 15.08 14.81
N LYS A 636 -26.38 14.56 15.88
CA LYS A 636 -26.87 14.88 17.23
C LYS A 636 -26.45 16.31 17.56
N GLU A 637 -27.43 17.12 18.00
CA GLU A 637 -27.15 18.47 18.47
C GLU A 637 -26.11 18.41 19.60
N ARG A 638 -25.06 19.20 19.48
CA ARG A 638 -24.01 19.26 20.50
C ARG A 638 -24.55 19.98 21.71
N VAL A 639 -24.89 19.26 22.75
CA VAL A 639 -25.20 19.86 24.06
C VAL A 639 -23.87 20.12 24.77
N LEU A 640 -23.46 21.40 24.85
CA LEU A 640 -22.35 21.80 25.69
C LEU A 640 -22.88 21.84 27.13
N TYR A 641 -22.65 20.76 27.87
CA TYR A 641 -22.99 20.73 29.29
C TYR A 641 -22.08 21.72 30.06
N ASP A 642 -22.64 22.74 30.61
CA ASP A 642 -21.95 23.54 31.63
C ASP A 642 -21.82 22.75 32.94
N MET A 643 -21.13 23.32 33.93
CA MET A 643 -20.89 22.64 35.20
C MET A 643 -22.17 22.40 36.00
N ALA A 644 -23.22 23.22 35.82
CA ALA A 644 -24.51 23.02 36.47
C ALA A 644 -25.25 21.82 35.86
N MET A 645 -25.35 21.77 34.52
CA MET A 645 -25.95 20.65 33.79
C MET A 645 -25.22 19.32 34.05
N ARG A 646 -23.89 19.36 34.23
CA ARG A 646 -23.13 18.14 34.60
C ARG A 646 -23.47 17.65 36.00
N ARG A 647 -23.64 18.56 36.95
CA ARG A 647 -24.05 18.22 38.34
C ARG A 647 -25.44 17.60 38.39
N GLU A 648 -26.35 18.05 37.51
CA GLU A 648 -27.71 17.48 37.40
C GLU A 648 -27.68 16.05 36.80
N LEU A 649 -26.67 15.71 36.00
CA LEU A 649 -26.51 14.34 35.45
C LEU A 649 -25.87 13.38 36.46
N ASP A 650 -25.11 13.89 37.43
CA ASP A 650 -24.41 13.10 38.44
C ASP A 650 -25.26 12.89 39.72
N GLY A 651 -26.42 13.51 39.82
CA GLY A 651 -27.39 13.37 40.89
C GLY A 651 -28.42 12.33 40.61
#